data_8e1b91fbddbf589c260e9a85be56ad6d
#
_entry.id   8e1b91fbddbf589c260e9a85be56ad6d
#
_cell.length_a   1.000
_cell.length_b   1.000
_cell.length_c   1.000
_cell.angle_alpha   90.00
_cell.angle_beta   90.00
_cell.angle_gamma   90.00
#
_symmetry.space_group_name_H-M   'P 1'
#
loop_
_entity.id
_entity.type
_entity.pdbx_description
1 polymer ?
#
loop_
_entity_poly.entity_id
_entity_poly.type
_entity_poly.pdbx_seq_one_letter_code
_entity_poly.pdbx_strand_id
1 'polypeptide(L)'
;MKRFVPRLALTAALLAGVFTGAPNLAFAGNLPAAIDGSVAIMHTNDIHGSYKYSYNESKGTGTVGFDGLAVLYSAQGNAPDLLLDAGDTFHGQSFATMSEGKSIAELMDTFYADGYDATTPGNHDWSYGADKLRTMTGSSTTSTPFAMLCANAKSTSGVWSSSITKTLNRTWEDSESHSTFAYQIKVGVVGAMDESLGSSLRADLVAGTSFSSAADAINAEAEQLRKEGCDVVVCIAHTLDAKTFATRLRGVDALIAGHEHINLNEKVTGADGKTIHVVEAGSAFAEVGLLSVPYEYDTKGTESTDDDTVAVYAGKSDEKLYTAKDVNVLLTDPNKGSTYQSILDEVHDNKIKPLDDAFSAASSEVLGTSSTNYFYGENASGTHGWEMVRTTDFRPSKEGDTTKAQTIGHVICGSYLDLTGADLAIENAGGIRGGIAAGDVTAGNVIAISPYGNTVETWTMTGEDFLAALEHSLQISDECNHSYELQQAYVAAGHTEQEAQDKYKWRNDSGSVLSFGGINVTIDWTQPESKRIVSATLTKDGTALDPAKDYTVATNNYIITNTTDFPTFANATKHTEWSTCESAIRALIGQNGWENKMASLAGTISFGSAAVDPTPTPAPTPEPSPKTDATTTKVITKKTTGKLAATGDRTLAVIGACLIGGIVIIILGIIWKRRR
;
A
#
# COMPACT_ATOMS: atom_id res chain seq x y z
N MET A 1 -4.97 -44.86 -23.52
CA MET A 1 -3.57 -45.08 -23.86
C MET A 1 -2.79 -43.95 -23.17
N LYS A 2 -2.20 -44.26 -22.03
CA LYS A 2 -1.39 -43.31 -21.25
C LYS A 2 -0.02 -43.17 -21.92
N ARG A 3 0.28 -42.03 -22.49
CA ARG A 3 1.64 -41.71 -22.95
C ARG A 3 2.41 -41.12 -21.75
N PHE A 4 3.34 -41.88 -21.23
CA PHE A 4 4.40 -41.43 -20.37
C PHE A 4 5.28 -40.41 -21.12
N VAL A 5 5.36 -39.18 -20.64
CA VAL A 5 6.43 -38.25 -21.00
C VAL A 5 7.57 -38.50 -20.00
N PRO A 6 8.79 -38.79 -20.47
CA PRO A 6 9.88 -39.00 -19.52
C PRO A 6 10.23 -37.68 -18.84
N ARG A 7 10.17 -37.68 -17.52
CA ARG A 7 10.77 -36.67 -16.67
C ARG A 7 12.25 -36.60 -17.01
N LEU A 8 12.70 -35.50 -17.59
CA LEU A 8 14.10 -35.11 -17.52
C LEU A 8 14.36 -34.66 -16.08
N ALA A 9 14.55 -35.63 -15.20
CA ALA A 9 15.18 -35.40 -13.93
C ALA A 9 16.63 -35.04 -14.22
N LEU A 10 16.96 -33.75 -14.12
CA LEU A 10 18.32 -33.33 -13.84
C LEU A 10 18.59 -33.85 -12.44
N THR A 11 19.12 -35.04 -12.36
CA THR A 11 19.59 -35.66 -11.14
C THR A 11 20.83 -34.84 -10.71
N ALA A 12 20.61 -33.81 -9.87
CA ALA A 12 21.58 -33.44 -8.88
C ALA A 12 21.71 -34.68 -8.00
N ALA A 13 22.79 -35.42 -8.15
CA ALA A 13 23.10 -36.55 -7.30
C ALA A 13 23.22 -36.04 -5.89
N LEU A 14 22.16 -36.22 -5.07
CA LEU A 14 22.26 -36.15 -3.62
C LEU A 14 23.18 -37.28 -3.18
N LEU A 15 24.45 -37.01 -3.04
CA LEU A 15 25.36 -37.73 -2.18
C LEU A 15 25.06 -37.29 -0.74
N ALA A 16 23.98 -37.80 -0.16
CA ALA A 16 23.90 -37.93 1.29
C ALA A 16 24.95 -38.96 1.72
N GLY A 17 26.20 -38.58 1.70
CA GLY A 17 27.28 -39.34 2.26
C GLY A 17 27.21 -39.26 3.79
N VAL A 18 26.73 -40.31 4.43
CA VAL A 18 27.05 -40.56 5.84
C VAL A 18 28.58 -40.59 5.93
N PHE A 19 29.18 -39.55 6.50
CA PHE A 19 30.60 -39.49 6.80
C PHE A 19 30.90 -40.50 7.93
N THR A 20 31.10 -41.74 7.56
CA THR A 20 31.82 -42.72 8.40
C THR A 20 33.14 -43.03 7.67
N GLY A 21 34.23 -42.36 8.10
CA GLY A 21 35.60 -42.87 8.01
C GLY A 21 36.10 -43.36 6.63
N ALA A 22 35.86 -42.59 5.54
CA ALA A 22 36.66 -42.79 4.33
C ALA A 22 38.00 -42.06 4.50
N PRO A 23 39.13 -42.63 4.02
CA PRO A 23 40.38 -41.88 4.02
C PRO A 23 40.22 -40.62 3.15
N ASN A 24 40.58 -39.46 3.71
CA ASN A 24 40.66 -38.22 2.97
C ASN A 24 41.53 -38.49 1.72
N LEU A 25 40.88 -38.49 0.54
CA LEU A 25 41.64 -38.34 -0.71
C LEU A 25 42.18 -36.92 -0.69
N ALA A 26 43.50 -36.80 -0.51
CA ALA A 26 44.16 -35.49 -0.50
C ALA A 26 43.75 -34.70 -1.76
N PHE A 27 43.35 -33.44 -1.58
CA PHE A 27 43.06 -32.54 -2.66
C PHE A 27 44.26 -32.39 -3.56
N ALA A 28 44.14 -32.77 -4.82
CA ALA A 28 45.28 -32.83 -5.76
C ALA A 28 45.57 -31.50 -6.45
N GLY A 29 44.77 -30.46 -6.20
CA GLY A 29 44.86 -29.12 -6.77
C GLY A 29 45.59 -28.13 -5.88
N ASN A 30 45.79 -26.92 -6.39
CA ASN A 30 46.29 -25.79 -5.60
C ASN A 30 45.09 -25.06 -4.98
N LEU A 31 44.79 -25.34 -3.74
CA LEU A 31 43.73 -24.60 -3.03
C LEU A 31 44.17 -23.14 -2.84
N PRO A 32 43.38 -22.14 -3.35
CA PRO A 32 43.72 -20.74 -3.13
C PRO A 32 43.55 -20.39 -1.65
N ALA A 33 44.31 -19.42 -1.17
CA ALA A 33 44.18 -18.95 0.23
C ALA A 33 42.79 -18.32 0.49
N ALA A 34 42.13 -17.81 -0.56
CA ALA A 34 40.78 -17.26 -0.47
C ALA A 34 39.95 -17.66 -1.68
N ILE A 35 38.64 -17.87 -1.45
CA ILE A 35 37.63 -18.16 -2.47
C ILE A 35 36.55 -17.08 -2.41
N ASP A 36 36.42 -16.32 -3.51
CA ASP A 36 35.33 -15.35 -3.66
C ASP A 36 34.01 -16.05 -3.94
N GLY A 37 32.94 -15.60 -3.29
CA GLY A 37 31.59 -16.08 -3.49
C GLY A 37 30.53 -15.02 -3.19
N SER A 38 29.28 -15.38 -3.37
CA SER A 38 28.16 -14.54 -2.97
C SER A 38 26.97 -15.36 -2.48
N VAL A 39 26.16 -14.77 -1.60
CA VAL A 39 24.83 -15.25 -1.26
C VAL A 39 23.82 -14.50 -2.15
N ALA A 40 23.07 -15.25 -2.96
CA ALA A 40 22.05 -14.73 -3.86
C ALA A 40 20.66 -14.85 -3.21
N ILE A 41 20.01 -13.72 -3.00
CA ILE A 41 18.71 -13.63 -2.32
C ILE A 41 17.70 -13.01 -3.25
N MET A 42 16.70 -13.77 -3.65
CA MET A 42 15.53 -13.21 -4.35
C MET A 42 14.52 -12.74 -3.31
N HIS A 43 13.90 -11.58 -3.52
CA HIS A 43 13.00 -11.03 -2.51
C HIS A 43 11.81 -10.28 -3.09
N THR A 44 10.75 -10.23 -2.28
CA THR A 44 9.53 -9.45 -2.49
C THR A 44 9.18 -8.68 -1.22
N ASN A 45 8.29 -7.71 -1.35
CA ASN A 45 7.65 -6.97 -0.27
C ASN A 45 6.35 -6.37 -0.80
N ASP A 46 5.40 -6.07 0.09
CA ASP A 46 4.18 -5.32 -0.22
C ASP A 46 3.43 -5.84 -1.45
N ILE A 47 3.34 -7.16 -1.61
CA ILE A 47 2.64 -7.74 -2.78
C ILE A 47 1.13 -7.58 -2.68
N HIS A 48 0.57 -7.34 -1.48
CA HIS A 48 -0.82 -7.01 -1.22
C HIS A 48 -1.83 -7.91 -1.94
N GLY A 49 -1.56 -9.22 -1.94
CA GLY A 49 -2.43 -10.19 -2.57
C GLY A 49 -2.38 -10.23 -4.10
N SER A 50 -1.45 -9.53 -4.74
CA SER A 50 -1.16 -9.70 -6.16
C SER A 50 -0.55 -11.08 -6.39
N TYR A 51 -0.98 -11.82 -7.42
CA TYR A 51 -0.63 -13.23 -7.48
C TYR A 51 -0.29 -13.79 -8.86
N LYS A 52 -0.79 -13.22 -9.95
CA LYS A 52 -0.58 -13.73 -11.30
C LYS A 52 0.13 -12.75 -12.23
N TYR A 53 0.89 -13.29 -13.16
CA TYR A 53 1.58 -12.53 -14.18
C TYR A 53 0.61 -11.80 -15.08
N SER A 54 0.92 -10.54 -15.35
CA SER A 54 0.28 -9.75 -16.38
C SER A 54 1.28 -8.74 -16.96
N TYR A 55 1.19 -8.47 -18.25
CA TYR A 55 2.01 -7.43 -18.88
C TYR A 55 1.22 -6.69 -19.96
N ASN A 56 1.21 -5.38 -19.85
CA ASN A 56 0.61 -4.50 -20.85
C ASN A 56 1.74 -3.85 -21.68
N GLU A 57 1.96 -4.35 -22.88
CA GLU A 57 3.04 -3.91 -23.77
C GLU A 57 2.93 -2.43 -24.13
N SER A 58 1.70 -1.91 -24.35
CA SER A 58 1.49 -0.51 -24.74
C SER A 58 1.80 0.48 -23.61
N LYS A 59 1.65 0.07 -22.36
CA LYS A 59 1.95 0.88 -21.16
C LYS A 59 3.34 0.57 -20.60
N GLY A 60 3.93 -0.58 -20.92
CA GLY A 60 5.17 -1.05 -20.34
C GLY A 60 5.07 -1.44 -18.86
N THR A 61 3.84 -1.72 -18.36
CA THR A 61 3.57 -2.03 -16.96
C THR A 61 2.90 -3.37 -16.81
N GLY A 62 2.99 -3.96 -15.62
CA GLY A 62 2.34 -5.24 -15.32
C GLY A 62 2.71 -5.73 -13.93
N THR A 63 2.30 -6.94 -13.61
CA THR A 63 2.54 -7.66 -12.36
C THR A 63 3.40 -8.87 -12.65
N VAL A 64 4.44 -9.11 -11.85
CA VAL A 64 5.29 -10.31 -11.99
C VAL A 64 4.49 -11.55 -11.61
N GLY A 65 3.78 -11.54 -10.48
CA GLY A 65 3.03 -12.69 -10.00
C GLY A 65 3.89 -13.91 -9.66
N PHE A 66 3.28 -14.94 -9.06
CA PHE A 66 4.03 -16.15 -8.69
C PHE A 66 4.49 -16.98 -9.89
N ASP A 67 3.72 -17.00 -10.98
CA ASP A 67 4.08 -17.67 -12.23
C ASP A 67 5.23 -16.95 -12.95
N GLY A 68 5.23 -15.62 -12.99
CA GLY A 68 6.36 -14.84 -13.50
C GLY A 68 7.60 -14.93 -12.59
N LEU A 69 7.42 -14.99 -11.26
CA LEU A 69 8.51 -15.22 -10.30
C LEU A 69 9.19 -16.56 -10.57
N ALA A 70 8.43 -17.62 -10.85
CA ALA A 70 9.00 -18.93 -11.21
C ALA A 70 9.86 -18.87 -12.46
N VAL A 71 9.43 -18.09 -13.47
CA VAL A 71 10.23 -17.83 -14.69
C VAL A 71 11.52 -17.10 -14.33
N LEU A 72 11.46 -16.02 -13.53
CA LEU A 72 12.64 -15.27 -13.12
C LEU A 72 13.60 -16.15 -12.30
N TYR A 73 13.07 -16.94 -11.36
CA TYR A 73 13.85 -17.85 -10.53
C TYR A 73 14.61 -18.87 -11.40
N SER A 74 13.93 -19.49 -12.35
CA SER A 74 14.51 -20.48 -13.26
C SER A 74 15.50 -19.90 -14.27
N ALA A 75 15.39 -18.60 -14.55
CA ALA A 75 16.28 -17.90 -15.47
C ALA A 75 17.65 -17.58 -14.85
N GLN A 76 17.80 -17.67 -13.55
CA GLN A 76 19.08 -17.51 -12.88
C GLN A 76 19.97 -18.72 -13.25
N GLY A 77 21.23 -18.48 -13.54
CA GLY A 77 22.18 -19.55 -13.91
C GLY A 77 22.32 -20.60 -12.81
N ASN A 78 22.34 -20.15 -11.55
CA ASN A 78 22.17 -20.97 -10.36
C ASN A 78 20.90 -20.48 -9.66
N ALA A 79 20.14 -21.40 -9.03
CA ALA A 79 19.00 -21.03 -8.22
C ALA A 79 19.43 -20.06 -7.12
N PRO A 80 18.62 -19.02 -6.81
CA PRO A 80 18.83 -18.19 -5.63
C PRO A 80 18.96 -19.03 -4.36
N ASP A 81 19.84 -18.61 -3.46
CA ASP A 81 20.09 -19.33 -2.20
C ASP A 81 18.93 -19.21 -1.22
N LEU A 82 18.25 -18.06 -1.26
CA LEU A 82 17.12 -17.73 -0.41
C LEU A 82 16.04 -17.02 -1.24
N LEU A 83 14.79 -17.23 -0.84
CA LEU A 83 13.64 -16.45 -1.29
C LEU A 83 12.94 -15.89 -0.07
N LEU A 84 12.95 -14.56 0.07
CA LEU A 84 12.48 -13.85 1.27
C LEU A 84 11.39 -12.85 0.93
N ASP A 85 10.56 -12.51 1.91
CA ASP A 85 9.53 -11.50 1.78
C ASP A 85 9.52 -10.55 2.99
N ALA A 86 9.28 -9.25 2.78
CA ALA A 86 9.35 -8.24 3.82
C ALA A 86 7.96 -7.71 4.25
N GLY A 87 6.90 -8.51 4.09
CA GLY A 87 5.58 -8.26 4.66
C GLY A 87 4.61 -7.51 3.76
N ASP A 88 3.41 -7.25 4.29
CA ASP A 88 2.23 -6.77 3.59
C ASP A 88 1.87 -7.65 2.39
N THR A 89 1.82 -8.92 2.64
CA THR A 89 1.74 -9.98 1.64
C THR A 89 0.34 -10.57 1.55
N PHE A 90 -0.28 -10.87 2.71
CA PHE A 90 -1.49 -11.69 2.81
C PHE A 90 -2.79 -10.88 2.72
N HIS A 91 -2.72 -9.55 2.77
CA HIS A 91 -3.88 -8.67 2.80
C HIS A 91 -3.76 -7.57 1.74
N GLY A 92 -4.88 -7.23 1.09
CA GLY A 92 -4.95 -6.21 0.05
C GLY A 92 -6.02 -6.58 -0.98
N GLN A 93 -5.62 -7.13 -2.13
CA GLN A 93 -6.57 -7.51 -3.17
C GLN A 93 -7.55 -8.60 -2.71
N SER A 94 -8.74 -8.59 -3.31
CA SER A 94 -9.85 -9.48 -2.92
C SER A 94 -9.52 -10.98 -3.01
N PHE A 95 -8.62 -11.37 -3.90
CA PHE A 95 -8.12 -12.75 -3.98
C PHE A 95 -7.49 -13.21 -2.66
N ALA A 96 -6.74 -12.33 -1.99
CA ALA A 96 -6.17 -12.59 -0.68
C ALA A 96 -7.22 -12.45 0.43
N THR A 97 -7.97 -11.34 0.46
CA THR A 97 -8.88 -11.03 1.57
C THR A 97 -10.05 -11.99 1.69
N MET A 98 -10.60 -12.48 0.58
CA MET A 98 -11.69 -13.47 0.61
C MET A 98 -11.26 -14.83 1.16
N SER A 99 -9.98 -15.17 1.06
CA SER A 99 -9.41 -16.40 1.63
C SER A 99 -8.77 -16.18 3.00
N GLU A 100 -8.87 -14.96 3.55
CA GLU A 100 -8.15 -14.56 4.77
C GLU A 100 -6.63 -14.83 4.66
N GLY A 101 -6.03 -14.49 3.51
CA GLY A 101 -4.61 -14.65 3.22
C GLY A 101 -4.16 -16.06 2.80
N LYS A 102 -5.02 -17.08 2.96
CA LYS A 102 -4.63 -18.49 2.75
C LYS A 102 -4.22 -18.80 1.32
N SER A 103 -4.88 -18.21 0.31
CA SER A 103 -4.52 -18.43 -1.09
C SER A 103 -3.09 -17.96 -1.39
N ILE A 104 -2.68 -16.82 -0.82
CA ILE A 104 -1.32 -16.30 -0.97
C ILE A 104 -0.33 -17.19 -0.22
N ALA A 105 -0.64 -17.57 1.03
CA ALA A 105 0.21 -18.46 1.80
C ALA A 105 0.45 -19.80 1.09
N GLU A 106 -0.57 -20.38 0.45
CA GLU A 106 -0.43 -21.60 -0.33
C GLU A 106 0.46 -21.41 -1.56
N LEU A 107 0.36 -20.26 -2.24
CA LEU A 107 1.25 -19.93 -3.35
C LEU A 107 2.69 -19.75 -2.86
N MET A 108 2.92 -19.04 -1.77
CA MET A 108 4.27 -18.86 -1.20
C MET A 108 4.94 -20.20 -0.87
N ASP A 109 4.18 -21.16 -0.35
CA ASP A 109 4.72 -22.50 -0.02
C ASP A 109 4.98 -23.37 -1.26
N THR A 110 4.21 -23.18 -2.34
CA THR A 110 4.10 -24.24 -3.37
C THR A 110 4.30 -23.80 -4.80
N PHE A 111 4.46 -22.49 -5.08
CA PHE A 111 4.43 -22.01 -6.45
C PHE A 111 5.53 -22.63 -7.33
N TYR A 112 6.76 -22.73 -6.83
CA TYR A 112 7.90 -23.30 -7.55
C TYR A 112 9.00 -23.75 -6.57
N ALA A 113 9.80 -24.76 -6.94
CA ALA A 113 10.88 -25.32 -6.13
C ALA A 113 10.43 -25.60 -4.68
N ASP A 114 11.11 -25.02 -3.68
CA ASP A 114 10.81 -25.19 -2.26
C ASP A 114 9.95 -24.03 -1.69
N GLY A 115 9.48 -23.10 -2.54
CA GLY A 115 8.73 -21.91 -2.11
C GLY A 115 9.61 -20.86 -1.43
N TYR A 116 8.97 -20.01 -0.61
CA TYR A 116 9.68 -19.00 0.19
C TYR A 116 10.35 -19.65 1.42
N ASP A 117 11.53 -19.13 1.81
CA ASP A 117 12.19 -19.54 3.04
C ASP A 117 11.58 -18.83 4.27
N ALA A 118 11.32 -17.53 4.17
CA ALA A 118 10.75 -16.76 5.28
C ALA A 118 10.04 -15.47 4.79
N THR A 119 9.14 -14.99 5.62
CA THR A 119 8.52 -13.67 5.57
C THR A 119 8.48 -13.01 6.94
N THR A 120 8.27 -11.70 7.01
CA THR A 120 7.91 -10.96 8.23
C THR A 120 6.51 -10.36 8.06
N PRO A 121 5.71 -10.17 9.12
CA PRO A 121 4.42 -9.52 8.95
C PRO A 121 4.59 -8.02 8.66
N GLY A 122 3.79 -7.49 7.73
CA GLY A 122 3.54 -6.07 7.61
C GLY A 122 2.28 -5.66 8.41
N ASN A 123 1.96 -4.36 8.46
CA ASN A 123 0.83 -3.88 9.24
C ASN A 123 -0.52 -4.39 8.71
N HIS A 124 -0.68 -4.53 7.39
CA HIS A 124 -1.91 -5.05 6.79
C HIS A 124 -2.15 -6.54 7.08
N ASP A 125 -1.12 -7.32 7.27
CA ASP A 125 -1.23 -8.76 7.50
C ASP A 125 -1.93 -9.10 8.83
N TRP A 126 -1.87 -8.18 9.82
CA TRP A 126 -2.56 -8.34 11.10
C TRP A 126 -4.08 -8.25 11.01
N SER A 127 -4.64 -7.86 9.87
CA SER A 127 -6.09 -7.75 9.66
C SER A 127 -6.89 -9.03 9.95
N TYR A 128 -6.23 -10.17 9.95
CA TYR A 128 -6.85 -11.47 10.28
C TYR A 128 -6.68 -11.87 11.75
N GLY A 129 -6.00 -11.06 12.56
CA GLY A 129 -5.70 -11.30 13.96
C GLY A 129 -4.39 -12.06 14.18
N ALA A 130 -3.74 -11.77 15.31
CA ALA A 130 -2.41 -12.25 15.66
C ALA A 130 -2.24 -13.77 15.59
N ASP A 131 -3.23 -14.54 16.06
CA ASP A 131 -3.14 -16.01 16.12
C ASP A 131 -3.21 -16.64 14.72
N LYS A 132 -4.08 -16.13 13.85
CA LYS A 132 -4.15 -16.59 12.47
C LYS A 132 -2.87 -16.26 11.71
N LEU A 133 -2.40 -15.02 11.81
CA LEU A 133 -1.18 -14.59 11.14
C LEU A 133 0.04 -15.40 11.59
N ARG A 134 0.25 -15.57 12.89
CA ARG A 134 1.38 -16.33 13.44
C ARG A 134 1.43 -17.78 12.95
N THR A 135 0.29 -18.36 12.64
CA THR A 135 0.16 -19.73 12.13
C THR A 135 -0.13 -19.78 10.62
N MET A 136 0.01 -18.63 9.93
CA MET A 136 -0.22 -18.54 8.50
C MET A 136 0.83 -19.35 7.76
N THR A 137 0.38 -20.43 7.16
CA THR A 137 1.15 -21.26 6.24
C THR A 137 0.19 -21.75 5.18
N GLY A 138 0.68 -22.13 4.03
CA GLY A 138 -0.14 -22.81 3.04
C GLY A 138 -0.71 -24.12 3.58
N SER A 139 -1.73 -24.65 2.95
CA SER A 139 -2.28 -25.99 3.23
C SER A 139 -1.35 -27.11 2.75
N SER A 140 -0.10 -26.77 2.48
CA SER A 140 0.87 -27.61 1.83
C SER A 140 1.13 -28.92 2.57
N THR A 141 1.11 -30.01 1.83
CA THR A 141 1.69 -31.29 2.22
C THR A 141 3.21 -31.28 2.03
N THR A 142 3.82 -30.15 1.68
CA THR A 142 5.26 -30.00 1.55
C THR A 142 5.92 -29.99 2.94
N SER A 143 7.13 -30.48 3.00
CA SER A 143 7.79 -30.77 4.27
C SER A 143 8.34 -29.53 4.99
N THR A 144 8.35 -28.36 4.37
CA THR A 144 8.94 -27.13 4.91
C THR A 144 8.15 -25.89 4.46
N PRO A 145 7.09 -25.50 5.19
CA PRO A 145 6.43 -24.22 4.93
C PRO A 145 7.38 -23.05 5.26
N PHE A 146 7.15 -21.88 4.62
CA PHE A 146 7.91 -20.67 4.94
C PHE A 146 7.80 -20.32 6.44
N ALA A 147 8.83 -19.68 6.97
CA ALA A 147 8.83 -19.21 8.36
C ALA A 147 8.25 -17.79 8.44
N MET A 148 7.27 -17.57 9.33
CA MET A 148 6.79 -16.24 9.72
C MET A 148 7.67 -15.71 10.86
N LEU A 149 8.47 -14.67 10.60
CA LEU A 149 9.47 -14.13 11.53
C LEU A 149 9.04 -12.79 12.10
N CYS A 150 9.00 -12.63 13.43
CA CYS A 150 8.77 -11.35 14.08
C CYS A 150 9.46 -11.29 15.45
N ALA A 151 10.74 -10.95 15.48
CA ALA A 151 11.60 -10.99 16.68
C ALA A 151 11.13 -10.05 17.80
N ASN A 152 10.45 -8.95 17.47
CA ASN A 152 9.99 -7.96 18.44
C ASN A 152 8.54 -8.16 18.89
N ALA A 153 7.78 -9.12 18.32
CA ALA A 153 6.43 -9.43 18.74
C ALA A 153 6.45 -10.48 19.89
N LYS A 154 5.73 -10.18 20.98
CA LYS A 154 5.52 -11.09 22.11
C LYS A 154 4.04 -11.34 22.27
N SER A 155 3.63 -12.61 22.20
CA SER A 155 2.22 -13.01 22.34
C SER A 155 2.03 -13.87 23.60
N THR A 156 0.85 -13.72 24.22
CA THR A 156 0.39 -14.56 25.35
C THR A 156 -0.15 -15.90 24.88
N SER A 157 -0.52 -16.04 23.60
CA SER A 157 -1.15 -17.24 23.02
C SER A 157 -0.20 -18.13 22.23
N GLY A 158 1.05 -17.70 22.01
CA GLY A 158 2.04 -18.47 21.28
C GLY A 158 3.37 -17.72 21.13
N VAL A 159 4.34 -18.38 20.49
CA VAL A 159 5.68 -17.81 20.26
C VAL A 159 5.82 -17.41 18.78
N TRP A 160 6.30 -16.21 18.54
CA TRP A 160 6.76 -15.78 17.22
C TRP A 160 8.19 -16.30 17.01
N SER A 161 8.47 -16.81 15.82
CA SER A 161 9.84 -17.11 15.42
C SER A 161 10.60 -15.81 15.22
N SER A 162 11.82 -15.71 15.75
CA SER A 162 12.67 -14.53 15.57
C SER A 162 13.51 -14.62 14.30
N SER A 163 14.00 -15.83 13.99
CA SER A 163 14.97 -16.07 12.92
C SER A 163 14.92 -17.50 12.40
N ILE A 164 15.55 -17.70 11.26
CA ILE A 164 15.93 -19.00 10.70
C ILE A 164 17.43 -19.02 10.36
N THR A 165 17.98 -20.21 10.18
CA THR A 165 19.32 -20.39 9.61
C THR A 165 19.28 -21.36 8.44
N LYS A 166 20.09 -21.07 7.39
CA LYS A 166 20.26 -21.94 6.23
C LYS A 166 21.76 -22.16 5.97
N THR A 167 22.15 -23.41 5.83
CA THR A 167 23.52 -23.77 5.47
C THR A 167 23.60 -24.00 3.97
N LEU A 168 24.44 -23.22 3.32
CA LEU A 168 24.68 -23.29 1.87
C LEU A 168 25.91 -24.13 1.61
N ASN A 169 25.75 -25.25 0.90
CA ASN A 169 26.86 -26.07 0.46
C ASN A 169 27.45 -25.45 -0.81
N ARG A 170 28.78 -25.23 -0.79
CA ARG A 170 29.56 -24.62 -1.86
C ARG A 170 30.63 -25.55 -2.34
N THR A 171 31.01 -25.41 -3.58
CA THR A 171 32.10 -26.16 -4.18
C THR A 171 32.96 -25.22 -4.99
N TRP A 172 34.25 -25.22 -4.75
CA TRP A 172 35.26 -24.61 -5.59
C TRP A 172 35.98 -25.69 -6.40
N GLU A 173 36.25 -25.44 -7.68
CA GLU A 173 36.95 -26.36 -8.58
C GLU A 173 38.24 -25.71 -9.10
N ASP A 174 39.32 -26.44 -8.94
CA ASP A 174 40.60 -26.09 -9.50
C ASP A 174 40.54 -26.21 -11.04
N SER A 175 40.84 -25.14 -11.76
CA SER A 175 40.71 -25.07 -13.23
C SER A 175 41.67 -25.97 -13.99
N GLU A 176 42.77 -26.40 -13.38
CA GLU A 176 43.79 -27.25 -14.00
C GLU A 176 43.62 -28.73 -13.69
N SER A 177 43.42 -29.04 -12.42
CA SER A 177 43.32 -30.44 -11.94
C SER A 177 41.89 -30.97 -11.95
N HIS A 178 40.85 -30.09 -12.05
CA HIS A 178 39.44 -30.41 -11.84
C HIS A 178 39.14 -31.02 -10.46
N SER A 179 40.05 -30.85 -9.49
CA SER A 179 39.80 -31.24 -8.08
C SER A 179 38.84 -30.24 -7.47
N THR A 180 37.93 -30.75 -6.62
CA THR A 180 36.90 -29.94 -5.97
C THR A 180 37.13 -29.81 -4.48
N PHE A 181 37.00 -28.62 -3.93
CA PHE A 181 36.98 -28.33 -2.51
C PHE A 181 35.58 -27.94 -2.07
N ALA A 182 35.01 -28.63 -1.10
CA ALA A 182 33.66 -28.37 -0.57
C ALA A 182 33.77 -27.57 0.73
N TYR A 183 32.97 -26.51 0.83
CA TYR A 183 32.88 -25.67 2.03
C TYR A 183 31.42 -25.25 2.28
N GLN A 184 31.15 -24.62 3.41
CA GLN A 184 29.83 -24.22 3.79
C GLN A 184 29.79 -22.73 4.17
N ILE A 185 28.68 -22.07 3.84
CA ILE A 185 28.34 -20.73 4.30
C ILE A 185 27.06 -20.84 5.08
N LYS A 186 27.04 -20.36 6.31
CA LYS A 186 25.83 -20.32 7.14
C LYS A 186 25.19 -18.94 7.11
N VAL A 187 23.95 -18.87 6.66
CA VAL A 187 23.16 -17.63 6.59
C VAL A 187 22.13 -17.64 7.70
N GLY A 188 22.04 -16.53 8.45
CA GLY A 188 20.95 -16.26 9.39
C GLY A 188 20.00 -15.23 8.79
N VAL A 189 18.69 -15.42 8.98
CA VAL A 189 17.66 -14.46 8.60
C VAL A 189 16.86 -14.08 9.84
N VAL A 190 16.76 -12.78 10.15
CA VAL A 190 15.95 -12.25 11.26
C VAL A 190 14.81 -11.40 10.69
N GLY A 191 13.61 -11.52 11.26
CA GLY A 191 12.45 -10.73 10.83
C GLY A 191 11.88 -9.85 11.94
N ALA A 192 11.36 -8.66 11.60
CA ALA A 192 10.67 -7.78 12.54
C ALA A 192 9.72 -6.80 11.83
N MET A 193 8.76 -6.24 12.58
CA MET A 193 7.92 -5.13 12.15
C MET A 193 8.17 -3.92 13.05
N ASP A 194 8.20 -2.71 12.48
CA ASP A 194 8.37 -1.47 13.25
C ASP A 194 7.33 -1.36 14.37
N GLU A 195 7.79 -1.05 15.59
CA GLU A 195 6.94 -0.97 16.77
C GLU A 195 5.88 0.13 16.69
N SER A 196 6.11 1.19 15.90
CA SER A 196 5.13 2.25 15.70
C SER A 196 3.97 1.80 14.82
N LEU A 197 4.24 0.98 13.80
CA LEU A 197 3.20 0.32 13.00
C LEU A 197 2.37 -0.61 13.89
N GLY A 198 3.01 -1.44 14.70
CA GLY A 198 2.33 -2.32 15.65
C GLY A 198 1.44 -1.58 16.66
N SER A 199 1.85 -0.38 17.09
CA SER A 199 1.10 0.45 18.01
C SER A 199 -0.13 1.13 17.38
N SER A 200 -0.16 1.28 16.06
CA SER A 200 -1.27 1.88 15.32
C SER A 200 -2.36 0.86 14.92
N LEU A 201 -2.09 -0.43 15.11
CA LEU A 201 -3.06 -1.49 14.81
C LEU A 201 -4.24 -1.50 15.78
N ARG A 202 -5.40 -1.95 15.31
CA ARG A 202 -6.57 -2.13 16.16
C ARG A 202 -6.28 -3.12 17.28
N ALA A 203 -6.65 -2.75 18.51
CA ALA A 203 -6.35 -3.53 19.71
C ALA A 203 -6.94 -4.95 19.69
N ASP A 204 -8.07 -5.17 19.02
CA ASP A 204 -8.69 -6.48 18.88
C ASP A 204 -7.91 -7.42 17.97
N LEU A 205 -7.25 -6.89 16.92
CA LEU A 205 -6.43 -7.66 15.97
C LEU A 205 -5.11 -8.14 16.60
N VAL A 206 -4.56 -7.33 17.50
CA VAL A 206 -3.30 -7.63 18.19
C VAL A 206 -3.51 -8.07 19.65
N ALA A 207 -4.73 -8.47 20.01
CA ALA A 207 -5.07 -8.85 21.38
C ALA A 207 -4.06 -9.89 21.93
N GLY A 208 -3.49 -9.58 23.10
CA GLY A 208 -2.48 -10.43 23.73
C GLY A 208 -1.08 -10.36 23.09
N THR A 209 -0.86 -9.51 22.09
CA THR A 209 0.45 -9.26 21.47
C THR A 209 0.96 -7.88 21.86
N SER A 210 2.26 -7.77 22.10
CA SER A 210 2.95 -6.50 22.33
C SER A 210 4.21 -6.43 21.47
N PHE A 211 4.56 -5.23 21.05
CA PHE A 211 5.74 -4.97 20.23
C PHE A 211 6.81 -4.24 21.06
N SER A 212 8.02 -4.78 21.07
CA SER A 212 9.19 -4.08 21.60
C SER A 212 9.90 -3.35 20.46
N SER A 213 10.97 -2.58 20.77
CA SER A 213 11.81 -1.96 19.75
C SER A 213 12.29 -3.00 18.74
N ALA A 214 11.93 -2.81 17.46
CA ALA A 214 12.31 -3.70 16.37
C ALA A 214 13.83 -3.72 16.18
N ALA A 215 14.47 -2.56 16.19
CA ALA A 215 15.93 -2.47 16.06
C ALA A 215 16.67 -3.20 17.19
N ASP A 216 16.21 -3.07 18.45
CA ASP A 216 16.84 -3.75 19.58
C ASP A 216 16.66 -5.27 19.51
N ALA A 217 15.48 -5.74 19.08
CA ALA A 217 15.21 -7.17 18.90
C ALA A 217 16.06 -7.76 17.77
N ILE A 218 16.14 -7.07 16.62
CA ILE A 218 17.02 -7.49 15.51
C ILE A 218 18.47 -7.54 15.95
N ASN A 219 18.95 -6.51 16.66
CA ASN A 219 20.33 -6.44 17.13
C ASN A 219 20.68 -7.60 18.08
N ALA A 220 19.77 -7.95 18.98
CA ALA A 220 19.95 -9.07 19.89
C ALA A 220 19.98 -10.42 19.16
N GLU A 221 19.07 -10.60 18.20
CA GLU A 221 18.99 -11.83 17.42
C GLU A 221 20.17 -11.97 16.44
N ALA A 222 20.59 -10.87 15.78
CA ALA A 222 21.79 -10.87 14.93
C ALA A 222 23.06 -11.26 15.73
N GLU A 223 23.21 -10.74 16.96
CA GLU A 223 24.31 -11.15 17.85
C GLU A 223 24.25 -12.66 18.18
N GLN A 224 23.04 -13.18 18.41
CA GLN A 224 22.85 -14.62 18.67
C GLN A 224 23.19 -15.47 17.44
N LEU A 225 22.70 -15.08 16.24
CA LEU A 225 23.01 -15.75 14.97
C LEU A 225 24.52 -15.78 14.70
N ARG A 226 25.22 -14.66 14.96
CA ARG A 226 26.71 -14.63 14.86
C ARG A 226 27.40 -15.57 15.84
N LYS A 227 26.90 -15.67 17.07
CA LYS A 227 27.42 -16.66 18.07
C LYS A 227 27.17 -18.10 17.64
N GLU A 228 26.09 -18.35 16.92
CA GLU A 228 25.76 -19.66 16.34
C GLU A 228 26.55 -19.97 15.05
N GLY A 229 27.46 -19.08 14.67
CA GLY A 229 28.37 -19.25 13.54
C GLY A 229 27.73 -18.87 12.19
N CYS A 230 26.72 -17.98 12.15
CA CYS A 230 26.25 -17.45 10.87
C CYS A 230 27.28 -16.48 10.30
N ASP A 231 27.72 -16.77 9.07
CA ASP A 231 28.67 -15.96 8.30
C ASP A 231 28.02 -14.71 7.70
N VAL A 232 26.78 -14.85 7.24
CA VAL A 232 25.96 -13.77 6.68
C VAL A 232 24.69 -13.65 7.51
N VAL A 233 24.33 -12.42 7.88
CA VAL A 233 23.04 -12.14 8.56
C VAL A 233 22.24 -11.15 7.75
N VAL A 234 21.03 -11.55 7.36
CA VAL A 234 20.06 -10.77 6.60
C VAL A 234 18.90 -10.44 7.49
N CYS A 235 18.43 -9.20 7.43
CA CYS A 235 17.22 -8.76 8.09
C CYS A 235 16.11 -8.58 7.05
N ILE A 236 14.91 -9.09 7.32
CA ILE A 236 13.68 -8.72 6.63
C ILE A 236 12.85 -7.87 7.61
N ALA A 237 12.50 -6.62 7.23
CA ALA A 237 11.78 -5.75 8.14
C ALA A 237 10.73 -4.91 7.44
N HIS A 238 9.52 -4.93 8.00
CA HIS A 238 8.46 -4.03 7.58
C HIS A 238 8.53 -2.77 8.44
N THR A 239 9.02 -1.65 7.87
CA THR A 239 9.46 -0.48 8.65
C THR A 239 9.23 0.84 7.92
N LEU A 240 8.94 1.88 8.69
CA LEU A 240 8.99 3.27 8.25
C LEU A 240 10.46 3.69 8.02
N ASP A 241 10.74 4.49 7.00
CA ASP A 241 12.07 5.03 6.67
C ASP A 241 13.21 4.00 6.85
N ALA A 242 13.25 3.03 5.95
CA ALA A 242 14.20 1.90 5.99
C ALA A 242 15.67 2.36 6.12
N LYS A 243 16.05 3.50 5.54
CA LYS A 243 17.41 4.05 5.64
C LYS A 243 17.74 4.51 7.05
N THR A 244 16.85 5.28 7.67
CA THR A 244 17.03 5.71 9.07
C THR A 244 16.98 4.50 10.01
N PHE A 245 16.08 3.55 9.77
CA PHE A 245 15.99 2.32 10.54
C PHE A 245 17.32 1.55 10.52
N ALA A 246 17.94 1.37 9.34
CA ALA A 246 19.20 0.67 9.17
C ALA A 246 20.36 1.28 9.99
N THR A 247 20.37 2.60 10.23
CA THR A 247 21.40 3.25 11.08
C THR A 247 21.41 2.77 12.53
N ARG A 248 20.30 2.17 12.99
CA ARG A 248 20.12 1.62 14.35
C ARG A 248 20.56 0.16 14.46
N LEU A 249 20.79 -0.51 13.33
CA LEU A 249 21.12 -1.94 13.28
C LEU A 249 22.62 -2.19 13.45
N ARG A 250 22.94 -3.36 14.00
CA ARG A 250 24.31 -3.88 14.11
C ARG A 250 24.34 -5.40 13.90
N GLY A 251 25.45 -5.90 13.39
CA GLY A 251 25.62 -7.33 13.12
C GLY A 251 24.86 -7.86 11.91
N VAL A 252 24.20 -6.98 11.16
CA VAL A 252 23.41 -7.26 9.95
C VAL A 252 24.20 -6.83 8.72
N ASP A 253 24.22 -7.64 7.65
CA ASP A 253 24.91 -7.33 6.39
C ASP A 253 23.97 -6.73 5.34
N ALA A 254 22.68 -7.13 5.36
CA ALA A 254 21.67 -6.60 4.45
C ALA A 254 20.32 -6.46 5.14
N LEU A 255 19.56 -5.45 4.74
CA LEU A 255 18.16 -5.21 5.13
C LEU A 255 17.28 -5.22 3.87
N ILE A 256 16.37 -6.17 3.80
CA ILE A 256 15.27 -6.18 2.85
C ILE A 256 14.08 -5.54 3.57
N ALA A 257 13.62 -4.40 3.06
CA ALA A 257 12.58 -3.59 3.69
C ALA A 257 11.24 -3.71 2.94
N GLY A 258 10.17 -3.29 3.57
CA GLY A 258 8.85 -3.08 3.03
C GLY A 258 8.17 -1.92 3.73
N HIS A 259 6.97 -1.55 3.30
CA HIS A 259 6.08 -0.51 3.78
C HIS A 259 6.08 0.80 2.98
N GLU A 260 7.23 1.27 2.50
CA GLU A 260 7.30 2.57 1.82
C GLU A 260 6.84 2.50 0.36
N HIS A 261 6.71 1.30 -0.21
CA HIS A 261 6.31 1.04 -1.61
C HIS A 261 7.24 1.71 -2.63
N ILE A 262 8.52 1.80 -2.33
CA ILE A 262 9.52 2.45 -3.20
C ILE A 262 10.54 1.45 -3.72
N ASN A 263 11.24 1.83 -4.78
CA ASN A 263 12.43 1.12 -5.22
C ASN A 263 13.63 1.69 -4.50
N LEU A 264 14.15 0.95 -3.52
CA LEU A 264 15.29 1.36 -2.71
C LEU A 264 16.48 0.45 -2.95
N ASN A 265 17.66 1.04 -3.19
CA ASN A 265 18.93 0.35 -3.31
C ASN A 265 20.03 1.28 -2.77
N GLU A 266 20.27 1.21 -1.47
CA GLU A 266 21.14 2.14 -0.75
C GLU A 266 22.09 1.41 0.20
N LYS A 267 23.25 2.02 0.45
CA LYS A 267 24.24 1.53 1.41
C LYS A 267 24.33 2.47 2.59
N VAL A 268 23.97 1.95 3.76
CA VAL A 268 23.85 2.71 5.01
C VAL A 268 24.89 2.23 6.01
N THR A 269 25.43 3.15 6.82
CA THR A 269 26.32 2.78 7.93
C THR A 269 25.49 2.45 9.15
N GLY A 270 25.56 1.20 9.62
CA GLY A 270 24.90 0.73 10.82
C GLY A 270 25.51 1.24 12.12
N ALA A 271 24.88 0.90 13.24
CA ALA A 271 25.31 1.35 14.58
C ALA A 271 26.68 0.81 15.01
N ASP A 272 27.16 -0.26 14.39
CA ASP A 272 28.50 -0.84 14.62
C ASP A 272 29.56 -0.28 13.65
N GLY A 273 29.20 0.69 12.82
CA GLY A 273 30.10 1.31 11.83
C GLY A 273 30.30 0.48 10.56
N LYS A 274 29.64 -0.67 10.43
CA LYS A 274 29.66 -1.50 9.22
C LYS A 274 28.61 -1.03 8.20
N THR A 275 28.86 -1.34 6.94
CA THR A 275 27.90 -1.07 5.85
C THR A 275 26.78 -2.13 5.91
N ILE A 276 25.55 -1.68 5.78
CA ILE A 276 24.35 -2.50 5.55
C ILE A 276 23.81 -2.12 4.17
N HIS A 277 23.55 -3.12 3.32
CA HIS A 277 22.86 -2.87 2.06
C HIS A 277 21.34 -2.91 2.30
N VAL A 278 20.64 -1.81 2.02
CA VAL A 278 19.20 -1.63 2.25
C VAL A 278 18.48 -1.64 0.91
N VAL A 279 17.53 -2.54 0.74
CA VAL A 279 16.81 -2.75 -0.52
C VAL A 279 15.31 -2.88 -0.27
N GLU A 280 14.50 -2.41 -1.25
CA GLU A 280 13.04 -2.56 -1.28
C GLU A 280 12.60 -2.61 -2.74
N ALA A 281 11.65 -3.50 -3.08
CA ALA A 281 11.23 -3.81 -4.45
C ALA A 281 9.80 -3.32 -4.75
N GLY A 282 9.55 -2.03 -4.57
CA GLY A 282 8.27 -1.39 -4.88
C GLY A 282 7.08 -2.02 -4.16
N SER A 283 5.96 -2.25 -4.87
CA SER A 283 4.77 -2.87 -4.28
C SER A 283 3.89 -3.56 -5.32
N ALA A 284 2.79 -4.20 -4.86
CA ALA A 284 1.79 -4.87 -5.69
C ALA A 284 2.38 -5.91 -6.67
N PHE A 285 3.52 -6.50 -6.31
CA PHE A 285 4.26 -7.46 -7.12
C PHE A 285 4.70 -6.89 -8.48
N ALA A 286 4.88 -5.56 -8.56
CA ALA A 286 5.36 -4.92 -9.78
C ALA A 286 6.83 -5.22 -10.05
N GLU A 287 7.62 -5.34 -9.00
CA GLU A 287 9.03 -5.68 -9.00
C GLU A 287 9.35 -6.89 -8.13
N VAL A 288 10.50 -7.52 -8.41
CA VAL A 288 11.16 -8.56 -7.64
C VAL A 288 12.64 -8.23 -7.57
N GLY A 289 13.20 -8.21 -6.36
CA GLY A 289 14.62 -7.96 -6.15
C GLY A 289 15.47 -9.24 -6.22
N LEU A 290 16.68 -9.12 -6.72
CA LEU A 290 17.74 -10.12 -6.61
C LEU A 290 18.98 -9.45 -6.02
N LEU A 291 19.17 -9.66 -4.71
CA LEU A 291 20.30 -9.14 -3.94
C LEU A 291 21.43 -10.15 -3.93
N SER A 292 22.64 -9.69 -4.27
CA SER A 292 23.88 -10.47 -4.17
C SER A 292 24.76 -9.91 -3.05
N VAL A 293 25.03 -10.69 -2.02
CA VAL A 293 25.90 -10.33 -0.89
C VAL A 293 27.24 -11.06 -1.02
N PRO A 294 28.30 -10.40 -1.51
CA PRO A 294 29.59 -11.05 -1.72
C PRO A 294 30.33 -11.32 -0.42
N TYR A 295 31.06 -12.43 -0.42
CA TYR A 295 31.95 -12.83 0.66
C TYR A 295 33.28 -13.36 0.12
N GLU A 296 34.28 -13.41 0.97
CA GLU A 296 35.54 -14.10 0.77
C GLU A 296 35.66 -15.19 1.83
N TYR A 297 35.86 -16.44 1.40
CA TYR A 297 36.10 -17.60 2.25
C TYR A 297 37.58 -17.83 2.31
N ASP A 298 38.18 -17.59 3.48
CA ASP A 298 39.64 -17.75 3.72
C ASP A 298 39.94 -19.17 4.15
N THR A 299 40.49 -19.96 3.26
CA THR A 299 40.86 -21.38 3.43
C THR A 299 42.15 -21.58 4.22
N LYS A 300 42.88 -20.48 4.55
CA LYS A 300 44.24 -20.53 5.07
C LYS A 300 45.23 -21.33 4.19
N GLY A 301 44.82 -21.69 2.97
CA GLY A 301 45.57 -22.54 2.05
C GLY A 301 45.65 -24.00 2.49
N THR A 302 44.69 -24.48 3.30
CA THR A 302 44.64 -25.84 3.83
C THR A 302 43.32 -26.54 3.45
N GLU A 303 43.31 -27.87 3.47
CA GLU A 303 42.11 -28.68 3.24
C GLU A 303 41.21 -28.80 4.49
N SER A 304 41.68 -28.36 5.65
CA SER A 304 40.89 -28.34 6.89
C SER A 304 39.98 -27.10 6.86
N THR A 305 38.71 -27.28 7.19
CA THR A 305 37.74 -26.19 7.33
C THR A 305 37.58 -25.74 8.80
N ASP A 306 38.38 -26.31 9.74
CA ASP A 306 38.20 -26.06 11.17
C ASP A 306 38.63 -24.64 11.59
N ASP A 307 39.56 -24.02 10.86
CA ASP A 307 40.12 -22.68 11.11
C ASP A 307 39.78 -21.65 10.03
N ASP A 308 38.95 -22.04 9.06
CA ASP A 308 38.52 -21.16 7.98
C ASP A 308 37.65 -20.01 8.51
N THR A 309 37.66 -18.90 7.80
CA THR A 309 36.90 -17.72 8.18
C THR A 309 36.22 -17.09 6.94
N VAL A 310 35.11 -16.40 7.18
CA VAL A 310 34.36 -15.73 6.15
C VAL A 310 34.36 -14.21 6.39
N ALA A 311 34.74 -13.46 5.38
CA ALA A 311 34.64 -12.00 5.36
C ALA A 311 33.52 -11.57 4.42
N VAL A 312 32.49 -10.87 4.93
CA VAL A 312 31.36 -10.38 4.15
C VAL A 312 31.61 -8.93 3.71
N TYR A 313 31.34 -8.65 2.46
CA TYR A 313 31.55 -7.34 1.83
C TYR A 313 30.21 -6.67 1.48
N ALA A 314 29.37 -6.36 2.46
CA ALA A 314 28.08 -5.71 2.25
C ALA A 314 28.18 -4.40 1.45
N GLY A 315 29.30 -3.65 1.57
CA GLY A 315 29.56 -2.47 0.75
C GLY A 315 29.76 -2.74 -0.75
N LYS A 316 30.03 -4.01 -1.15
CA LYS A 316 30.17 -4.45 -2.55
C LYS A 316 28.93 -5.22 -3.04
N SER A 317 27.93 -5.43 -2.18
CA SER A 317 26.68 -6.09 -2.61
C SER A 317 25.98 -5.27 -3.69
N ASP A 318 25.21 -5.95 -4.54
CA ASP A 318 24.49 -5.38 -5.66
C ASP A 318 23.07 -5.94 -5.70
N GLU A 319 22.15 -5.14 -6.21
CA GLU A 319 20.77 -5.54 -6.39
C GLU A 319 20.32 -5.30 -7.81
N LYS A 320 19.56 -6.24 -8.33
CA LYS A 320 18.87 -6.13 -9.60
C LYS A 320 17.36 -6.26 -9.39
N LEU A 321 16.60 -5.24 -9.81
CA LEU A 321 15.16 -5.30 -9.87
C LEU A 321 14.69 -5.90 -11.19
N TYR A 322 13.75 -6.81 -11.12
CA TYR A 322 13.04 -7.42 -12.24
C TYR A 322 11.59 -7.01 -12.23
N THR A 323 11.03 -6.77 -13.41
CA THR A 323 9.66 -6.35 -13.65
C THR A 323 8.90 -7.37 -14.51
N ALA A 324 7.61 -7.19 -14.69
CA ALA A 324 6.81 -7.97 -15.64
C ALA A 324 7.36 -7.88 -17.08
N LYS A 325 8.01 -6.78 -17.42
CA LYS A 325 8.69 -6.63 -18.73
C LYS A 325 9.87 -7.60 -18.88
N ASP A 326 10.64 -7.82 -17.84
CA ASP A 326 11.76 -8.76 -17.86
C ASP A 326 11.27 -10.20 -18.04
N VAL A 327 10.15 -10.56 -17.39
CA VAL A 327 9.46 -11.83 -17.64
C VAL A 327 9.05 -11.94 -19.12
N ASN A 328 8.42 -10.90 -19.68
CA ASN A 328 8.03 -10.89 -21.09
C ASN A 328 9.23 -11.06 -22.04
N VAL A 329 10.36 -10.45 -21.73
CA VAL A 329 11.61 -10.62 -22.51
C VAL A 329 12.07 -12.08 -22.48
N LEU A 330 12.00 -12.76 -21.34
CA LEU A 330 12.34 -14.17 -21.22
C LEU A 330 11.38 -15.05 -22.00
N LEU A 331 10.07 -14.81 -21.90
CA LEU A 331 9.04 -15.56 -22.63
C LEU A 331 9.15 -15.43 -24.15
N THR A 332 9.65 -14.29 -24.63
CA THR A 332 9.83 -14.00 -26.07
C THR A 332 11.22 -14.31 -26.60
N ASP A 333 12.13 -14.85 -25.77
CA ASP A 333 13.48 -15.27 -26.21
C ASP A 333 13.38 -16.38 -27.29
N PRO A 334 14.01 -16.19 -28.46
CA PRO A 334 13.88 -17.15 -29.56
C PRO A 334 14.46 -18.54 -29.27
N ASN A 335 15.36 -18.66 -28.29
CA ASN A 335 16.03 -19.92 -27.96
C ASN A 335 15.44 -20.62 -26.73
N LYS A 336 14.99 -19.86 -25.73
CA LYS A 336 14.56 -20.37 -24.43
C LYS A 336 13.10 -20.02 -24.09
N GLY A 337 12.45 -19.16 -24.87
CA GLY A 337 11.11 -18.66 -24.56
C GLY A 337 10.08 -19.77 -24.38
N SER A 338 10.13 -20.83 -25.18
CA SER A 338 9.23 -21.99 -25.03
C SER A 338 9.44 -22.75 -23.72
N THR A 339 10.66 -22.79 -23.18
CA THR A 339 10.94 -23.39 -21.88
C THR A 339 10.37 -22.53 -20.76
N TYR A 340 10.57 -21.21 -20.81
CA TYR A 340 10.03 -20.26 -19.83
C TYR A 340 8.51 -20.21 -19.87
N GLN A 341 7.91 -20.26 -21.07
CA GLN A 341 6.45 -20.36 -21.21
C GLN A 341 5.91 -21.63 -20.55
N SER A 342 6.60 -22.78 -20.72
CA SER A 342 6.19 -24.03 -20.06
C SER A 342 6.23 -23.96 -18.53
N ILE A 343 7.21 -23.22 -17.97
CA ILE A 343 7.30 -22.99 -16.52
C ILE A 343 6.13 -22.10 -16.05
N LEU A 344 5.88 -21.00 -16.76
CA LEU A 344 4.78 -20.10 -16.46
C LEU A 344 3.44 -20.86 -16.50
N ASP A 345 3.18 -21.61 -17.57
CA ASP A 345 1.95 -22.40 -17.73
C ASP A 345 1.82 -23.48 -16.65
N GLU A 346 2.91 -24.17 -16.27
CA GLU A 346 2.89 -25.19 -15.22
C GLU A 346 2.47 -24.59 -13.88
N VAL A 347 3.04 -23.45 -13.48
CA VAL A 347 2.68 -22.77 -12.23
C VAL A 347 1.27 -22.22 -12.30
N HIS A 348 0.93 -21.56 -13.42
CA HIS A 348 -0.41 -21.04 -13.63
C HIS A 348 -1.48 -22.13 -13.52
N ASP A 349 -1.38 -23.21 -14.31
CA ASP A 349 -2.40 -24.23 -14.41
C ASP A 349 -2.51 -25.11 -13.17
N ASN A 350 -1.39 -25.40 -12.49
CA ASN A 350 -1.37 -26.34 -11.37
C ASN A 350 -1.42 -25.67 -9.99
N LYS A 351 -1.07 -24.37 -9.86
CA LYS A 351 -1.01 -23.68 -8.58
C LYS A 351 -1.99 -22.52 -8.52
N ILE A 352 -1.97 -21.62 -9.51
CA ILE A 352 -2.79 -20.40 -9.51
C ILE A 352 -4.23 -20.72 -9.89
N LYS A 353 -4.45 -21.40 -11.00
CA LYS A 353 -5.80 -21.65 -11.53
C LYS A 353 -6.75 -22.36 -10.55
N PRO A 354 -6.38 -23.36 -9.76
CA PRO A 354 -7.29 -23.96 -8.78
C PRO A 354 -7.77 -22.95 -7.73
N LEU A 355 -6.89 -22.03 -7.30
CA LEU A 355 -7.21 -20.97 -6.34
C LEU A 355 -8.06 -19.87 -7.00
N ASP A 356 -7.78 -19.54 -8.25
CA ASP A 356 -8.55 -18.59 -9.07
C ASP A 356 -9.98 -19.10 -9.33
N ASP A 357 -10.14 -20.41 -9.62
CA ASP A 357 -11.44 -21.06 -9.77
C ASP A 357 -12.24 -21.03 -8.44
N ALA A 358 -11.57 -21.27 -7.30
CA ALA A 358 -12.18 -21.17 -5.98
C ALA A 358 -12.58 -19.73 -5.63
N PHE A 359 -11.73 -18.76 -5.93
CA PHE A 359 -12.03 -17.35 -5.78
C PHE A 359 -13.22 -16.92 -6.66
N SER A 360 -13.26 -17.36 -7.91
CA SER A 360 -14.37 -17.08 -8.83
C SER A 360 -15.69 -17.67 -8.34
N ALA A 361 -15.65 -18.88 -7.78
CA ALA A 361 -16.84 -19.50 -7.16
C ALA A 361 -17.30 -18.69 -5.93
N ALA A 362 -16.39 -18.31 -5.05
CA ALA A 362 -16.69 -17.48 -3.88
C ALA A 362 -17.21 -16.09 -4.28
N SER A 363 -16.68 -15.51 -5.36
CA SER A 363 -17.13 -14.22 -5.89
C SER A 363 -18.57 -14.26 -6.43
N SER A 364 -19.08 -15.44 -6.75
CA SER A 364 -20.47 -15.64 -7.21
C SER A 364 -21.47 -15.76 -6.05
N GLU A 365 -21.01 -15.76 -4.80
CA GLU A 365 -21.88 -15.79 -3.62
C GLU A 365 -22.77 -14.55 -3.56
N VAL A 366 -24.09 -14.77 -3.36
CA VAL A 366 -25.05 -13.68 -3.16
C VAL A 366 -24.97 -13.21 -1.71
N LEU A 367 -24.54 -11.96 -1.51
CA LEU A 367 -24.41 -11.33 -0.21
C LEU A 367 -25.75 -10.79 0.31
N GLY A 368 -26.55 -10.22 -0.59
CA GLY A 368 -27.82 -9.60 -0.28
C GLY A 368 -28.58 -9.24 -1.56
N THR A 369 -29.69 -8.51 -1.37
CA THR A 369 -30.48 -8.00 -2.49
C THR A 369 -30.57 -6.47 -2.41
N SER A 370 -30.58 -5.82 -3.54
CA SER A 370 -30.85 -4.38 -3.67
C SER A 370 -32.22 -4.14 -4.26
N SER A 371 -32.98 -3.24 -3.64
CA SER A 371 -34.31 -2.85 -4.14
C SER A 371 -34.25 -1.84 -5.28
N THR A 372 -33.11 -1.19 -5.48
CA THR A 372 -32.90 -0.13 -6.46
C THR A 372 -31.51 -0.20 -7.10
N ASN A 373 -31.30 0.63 -8.13
CA ASN A 373 -29.98 0.80 -8.71
C ASN A 373 -29.19 1.87 -7.94
N TYR A 374 -27.94 1.58 -7.57
CA TYR A 374 -26.97 2.57 -7.12
C TYR A 374 -25.99 2.81 -8.26
N PHE A 375 -26.04 4.01 -8.80
CA PHE A 375 -25.38 4.33 -10.06
C PHE A 375 -23.87 4.50 -9.93
N TYR A 376 -23.19 3.99 -10.97
CA TYR A 376 -21.82 4.30 -11.33
C TYR A 376 -21.84 4.77 -12.80
N GLY A 377 -21.91 6.08 -13.02
CA GLY A 377 -22.04 6.63 -14.37
C GLY A 377 -23.33 6.25 -15.10
N GLU A 378 -23.77 7.04 -16.05
CA GLU A 378 -24.99 6.76 -16.84
C GLU A 378 -24.68 6.08 -18.18
N ASN A 379 -23.43 5.87 -18.55
CA ASN A 379 -23.11 5.44 -19.90
C ASN A 379 -22.70 3.99 -19.99
N ALA A 380 -23.40 3.25 -20.85
CA ALA A 380 -23.14 1.85 -21.14
C ALA A 380 -21.83 1.58 -21.92
N SER A 381 -21.08 2.61 -22.31
CA SER A 381 -19.86 2.44 -23.13
C SER A 381 -18.58 2.20 -22.36
N GLY A 382 -18.57 2.36 -21.03
CA GLY A 382 -17.50 1.84 -20.12
C GLY A 382 -16.08 2.32 -20.38
N THR A 383 -15.84 3.46 -21.01
CA THR A 383 -14.49 3.81 -21.48
C THR A 383 -13.94 5.16 -21.02
N HIS A 384 -14.64 5.96 -20.22
CA HIS A 384 -14.16 7.33 -19.96
C HIS A 384 -14.24 7.75 -18.50
N GLY A 385 -13.17 8.35 -17.96
CA GLY A 385 -13.01 8.83 -16.59
C GLY A 385 -14.06 9.86 -16.11
N TRP A 386 -14.81 10.47 -17.01
CA TRP A 386 -15.90 11.37 -16.67
C TRP A 386 -17.12 10.66 -16.04
N GLU A 387 -17.28 9.37 -16.23
CA GLU A 387 -18.33 8.58 -15.56
C GLU A 387 -18.18 8.63 -14.04
N MET A 388 -16.96 8.67 -13.55
CA MET A 388 -16.67 8.81 -12.12
C MET A 388 -17.15 10.15 -11.55
N VAL A 389 -17.00 11.22 -12.31
CA VAL A 389 -17.48 12.55 -11.90
C VAL A 389 -18.99 12.59 -11.84
N ARG A 390 -19.68 11.86 -12.72
CA ARG A 390 -21.15 11.78 -12.74
C ARG A 390 -21.73 11.03 -11.55
N THR A 391 -21.04 10.04 -11.00
CA THR A 391 -21.49 9.37 -9.76
C THR A 391 -21.54 10.33 -8.58
N THR A 392 -20.79 11.41 -8.65
CA THR A 392 -20.68 12.46 -7.65
C THR A 392 -21.18 13.82 -8.17
N ASP A 393 -21.95 13.84 -9.26
CA ASP A 393 -22.58 15.05 -9.79
C ASP A 393 -23.75 15.49 -8.90
N PHE A 394 -23.50 16.51 -8.09
CA PHE A 394 -24.46 17.07 -7.16
C PHE A 394 -25.30 18.20 -7.76
N ARG A 395 -25.14 18.53 -9.04
CA ARG A 395 -25.97 19.54 -9.69
C ARG A 395 -27.38 19.00 -9.93
N PRO A 396 -28.41 19.81 -9.68
CA PRO A 396 -29.76 19.42 -10.03
C PRO A 396 -29.83 19.17 -11.55
N SER A 397 -30.36 18.01 -11.97
CA SER A 397 -30.65 17.80 -13.37
C SER A 397 -31.67 18.88 -13.83
N LYS A 398 -31.61 19.30 -15.12
CA LYS A 398 -32.56 20.26 -15.68
C LYS A 398 -34.02 19.81 -15.51
N GLU A 399 -34.23 18.53 -15.18
CA GLU A 399 -35.55 17.90 -15.03
C GLU A 399 -35.99 17.69 -13.57
N GLY A 400 -35.23 18.18 -12.58
CA GLY A 400 -35.60 18.10 -11.18
C GLY A 400 -35.53 16.67 -10.57
N ASP A 401 -34.82 15.76 -11.21
CA ASP A 401 -34.65 14.37 -10.73
C ASP A 401 -33.68 14.28 -9.52
N THR A 402 -34.26 14.33 -8.32
CA THR A 402 -33.52 14.18 -7.08
C THR A 402 -33.09 12.73 -6.81
N THR A 403 -33.56 11.76 -7.60
CA THR A 403 -33.23 10.34 -7.41
C THR A 403 -31.78 10.02 -7.77
N LYS A 404 -31.09 10.88 -8.52
CA LYS A 404 -29.66 10.76 -8.84
C LYS A 404 -28.73 11.01 -7.66
N ALA A 405 -29.24 11.47 -6.52
CA ALA A 405 -28.45 11.63 -5.30
C ALA A 405 -28.12 10.30 -4.60
N GLN A 406 -28.75 9.19 -4.98
CA GLN A 406 -28.40 7.85 -4.46
C GLN A 406 -27.32 7.21 -5.34
N THR A 407 -26.11 7.68 -5.19
CA THR A 407 -24.95 7.14 -5.88
C THR A 407 -24.36 5.99 -5.10
N ILE A 408 -23.55 5.17 -5.78
CA ILE A 408 -22.76 4.12 -5.13
C ILE A 408 -21.82 4.68 -4.04
N GLY A 409 -21.38 5.92 -4.18
CA GLY A 409 -20.59 6.62 -3.17
C GLY A 409 -21.27 6.71 -1.80
N HIS A 410 -22.62 6.85 -1.74
CA HIS A 410 -23.36 6.80 -0.49
C HIS A 410 -23.33 5.41 0.16
N VAL A 411 -23.37 4.34 -0.64
CA VAL A 411 -23.24 2.97 -0.14
C VAL A 411 -21.87 2.77 0.47
N ILE A 412 -20.82 3.25 -0.19
CA ILE A 412 -19.44 3.14 0.27
C ILE A 412 -19.25 3.93 1.57
N CYS A 413 -19.62 5.22 1.60
CA CYS A 413 -19.51 6.04 2.80
C CYS A 413 -20.36 5.48 3.97
N GLY A 414 -21.57 4.97 3.67
CA GLY A 414 -22.39 4.28 4.66
C GLY A 414 -21.73 3.03 5.24
N SER A 415 -21.02 2.26 4.39
CA SER A 415 -20.26 1.08 4.84
C SER A 415 -19.08 1.44 5.74
N TYR A 416 -18.39 2.55 5.44
CA TYR A 416 -17.31 3.06 6.29
C TYR A 416 -17.81 3.48 7.66
N LEU A 417 -18.95 4.20 7.70
CA LEU A 417 -19.58 4.60 8.96
C LEU A 417 -20.08 3.40 9.78
N ASP A 418 -20.63 2.39 9.11
CA ASP A 418 -21.05 1.16 9.77
C ASP A 418 -19.89 0.39 10.39
N LEU A 419 -18.78 0.32 9.65
CA LEU A 419 -17.55 -0.36 10.10
C LEU A 419 -16.89 0.35 11.27
N THR A 420 -16.78 1.69 11.19
CA THR A 420 -15.87 2.47 12.05
C THR A 420 -16.58 3.16 13.22
N GLY A 421 -17.87 3.47 13.06
CA GLY A 421 -18.60 4.34 13.97
C GLY A 421 -18.13 5.80 13.94
N ALA A 422 -17.39 6.23 12.90
CA ALA A 422 -16.93 7.60 12.72
C ALA A 422 -18.10 8.59 12.60
N ASP A 423 -17.84 9.87 12.82
CA ASP A 423 -18.84 10.94 12.68
C ASP A 423 -19.19 11.20 11.22
N LEU A 424 -18.20 11.16 10.34
CA LEU A 424 -18.26 11.51 8.94
C LEU A 424 -17.51 10.47 8.08
N ALA A 425 -17.82 10.41 6.79
CA ALA A 425 -17.09 9.56 5.85
C ALA A 425 -16.91 10.25 4.51
N ILE A 426 -15.84 9.91 3.79
CA ILE A 426 -15.56 10.34 2.42
C ILE A 426 -14.96 9.20 1.60
N GLU A 427 -15.29 9.23 0.28
CA GLU A 427 -14.70 8.37 -0.75
C GLU A 427 -14.44 9.18 -2.01
N ASN A 428 -13.31 8.98 -2.67
CA ASN A 428 -12.99 9.66 -3.92
C ASN A 428 -13.53 8.92 -5.15
N ALA A 429 -13.98 9.66 -6.14
CA ALA A 429 -14.52 9.10 -7.38
C ALA A 429 -13.55 8.16 -8.10
N GLY A 430 -12.24 8.44 -8.00
CA GLY A 430 -11.18 7.58 -8.56
C GLY A 430 -11.10 6.19 -7.92
N GLY A 431 -11.56 6.02 -6.70
CA GLY A 431 -11.65 4.73 -5.98
C GLY A 431 -12.82 3.86 -6.42
N ILE A 432 -13.85 4.46 -7.03
CA ILE A 432 -15.11 3.78 -7.41
C ILE A 432 -15.00 3.27 -8.84
N ARG A 433 -15.29 1.97 -9.08
CA ARG A 433 -15.17 1.32 -10.40
C ARG A 433 -16.41 0.59 -10.88
N GLY A 434 -17.46 0.54 -10.09
CA GLY A 434 -18.71 -0.13 -10.44
C GLY A 434 -19.90 0.38 -9.62
N GLY A 435 -21.09 -0.06 -9.98
CA GLY A 435 -22.34 0.23 -9.27
C GLY A 435 -23.06 -1.05 -8.86
N ILE A 436 -24.22 -0.90 -8.21
CA ILE A 436 -25.10 -2.00 -7.81
C ILE A 436 -26.38 -1.89 -8.66
N ALA A 437 -26.74 -2.98 -9.34
CA ALA A 437 -28.04 -3.14 -9.96
C ALA A 437 -29.07 -3.65 -8.97
N ALA A 438 -30.35 -3.30 -9.19
CA ALA A 438 -31.46 -3.91 -8.45
C ALA A 438 -31.49 -5.42 -8.68
N GLY A 439 -31.71 -6.19 -7.63
CA GLY A 439 -31.66 -7.66 -7.63
C GLY A 439 -30.56 -8.20 -6.72
N ASP A 440 -30.08 -9.40 -7.03
CA ASP A 440 -29.04 -10.06 -6.25
C ASP A 440 -27.70 -9.31 -6.38
N VAL A 441 -27.05 -9.09 -5.25
CA VAL A 441 -25.72 -8.47 -5.15
C VAL A 441 -24.72 -9.54 -4.72
N THR A 442 -23.77 -9.84 -5.59
CA THR A 442 -22.74 -10.85 -5.32
C THR A 442 -21.47 -10.22 -4.75
N ALA A 443 -20.62 -11.06 -4.14
CA ALA A 443 -19.29 -10.66 -3.73
C ALA A 443 -18.47 -10.08 -4.91
N GLY A 444 -18.59 -10.66 -6.10
CA GLY A 444 -17.95 -10.17 -7.32
C GLY A 444 -18.42 -8.76 -7.74
N ASN A 445 -19.70 -8.44 -7.53
CA ASN A 445 -20.17 -7.07 -7.76
C ASN A 445 -19.46 -6.07 -6.85
N VAL A 446 -19.30 -6.43 -5.56
CA VAL A 446 -18.61 -5.57 -4.59
C VAL A 446 -17.12 -5.41 -4.91
N ILE A 447 -16.45 -6.49 -5.31
CA ILE A 447 -15.06 -6.44 -5.78
C ILE A 447 -14.91 -5.49 -6.97
N ALA A 448 -15.85 -5.53 -7.92
CA ALA A 448 -15.83 -4.64 -9.07
C ALA A 448 -16.04 -3.15 -8.69
N ILE A 449 -16.70 -2.86 -7.57
CA ILE A 449 -16.88 -1.50 -7.06
C ILE A 449 -15.56 -0.92 -6.53
N SER A 450 -14.83 -1.69 -5.71
CA SER A 450 -13.59 -1.24 -5.04
C SER A 450 -12.48 -2.30 -5.21
N PRO A 451 -11.81 -2.36 -6.38
CA PRO A 451 -10.88 -3.45 -6.72
C PRO A 451 -9.44 -3.23 -6.24
N TYR A 452 -9.12 -2.09 -5.62
CA TYR A 452 -7.72 -1.69 -5.39
C TYR A 452 -7.10 -2.24 -4.10
N GLY A 453 -7.90 -2.85 -3.22
CA GLY A 453 -7.42 -3.31 -1.92
C GLY A 453 -7.11 -2.19 -0.92
N ASN A 454 -7.52 -0.96 -1.21
CA ASN A 454 -7.40 0.16 -0.28
C ASN A 454 -8.07 -0.17 1.05
N THR A 455 -7.47 0.27 2.16
CA THR A 455 -8.02 0.11 3.50
C THR A 455 -8.83 1.32 3.92
N VAL A 456 -9.81 1.09 4.78
CA VAL A 456 -10.54 2.15 5.48
C VAL A 456 -9.70 2.63 6.65
N GLU A 457 -9.51 3.93 6.75
CA GLU A 457 -8.83 4.57 7.87
C GLU A 457 -9.72 5.60 8.54
N THR A 458 -9.54 5.79 9.85
CA THR A 458 -10.18 6.89 10.59
C THR A 458 -9.16 7.95 10.95
N TRP A 459 -9.54 9.21 10.74
CA TRP A 459 -8.70 10.38 10.95
C TRP A 459 -9.47 11.45 11.70
N THR A 460 -8.78 12.29 12.47
CA THR A 460 -9.36 13.51 13.02
C THR A 460 -9.08 14.69 12.10
N MET A 461 -10.12 15.45 11.78
CA MET A 461 -10.00 16.74 11.12
C MET A 461 -11.06 17.72 11.63
N THR A 462 -10.82 19.01 11.45
CA THR A 462 -11.79 20.04 11.84
C THR A 462 -13.00 20.04 10.91
N GLY A 463 -14.14 20.55 11.39
CA GLY A 463 -15.32 20.74 10.53
C GLY A 463 -15.04 21.74 9.39
N GLU A 464 -14.16 22.72 9.61
CA GLU A 464 -13.72 23.67 8.58
C GLU A 464 -12.97 22.95 7.44
N ASP A 465 -11.98 22.10 7.76
CA ASP A 465 -11.22 21.35 6.77
C ASP A 465 -12.12 20.36 6.00
N PHE A 466 -13.06 19.72 6.70
CA PHE A 466 -14.04 18.84 6.06
C PHE A 466 -14.93 19.59 5.06
N LEU A 467 -15.49 20.74 5.44
CA LEU A 467 -16.28 21.57 4.53
C LEU A 467 -15.44 22.09 3.36
N ALA A 468 -14.21 22.49 3.60
CA ALA A 468 -13.28 22.92 2.55
C ALA A 468 -12.99 21.80 1.54
N ALA A 469 -12.86 20.55 2.01
CA ALA A 469 -12.71 19.38 1.14
C ALA A 469 -13.93 19.18 0.25
N LEU A 470 -15.14 19.29 0.81
CA LEU A 470 -16.39 19.18 0.03
C LEU A 470 -16.54 20.32 -0.98
N GLU A 471 -16.24 21.57 -0.58
CA GLU A 471 -16.32 22.74 -1.50
C GLU A 471 -15.32 22.60 -2.65
N HIS A 472 -14.10 22.11 -2.38
CA HIS A 472 -13.12 21.82 -3.43
C HIS A 472 -13.62 20.72 -4.38
N SER A 473 -14.21 19.66 -3.84
CA SER A 473 -14.87 18.61 -4.62
C SER A 473 -15.97 19.15 -5.53
N LEU A 474 -16.83 20.07 -5.03
CA LEU A 474 -17.87 20.72 -5.83
C LEU A 474 -17.29 21.58 -6.94
N GLN A 475 -16.17 22.26 -6.72
CA GLN A 475 -15.48 23.03 -7.76
C GLN A 475 -14.97 22.10 -8.88
N ILE A 476 -14.28 21.00 -8.53
CA ILE A 476 -13.80 20.02 -9.52
C ILE A 476 -14.96 19.45 -10.33
N SER A 477 -16.05 19.06 -9.65
CA SER A 477 -17.26 18.53 -10.29
C SER A 477 -17.87 19.51 -11.27
N ASP A 478 -17.98 20.79 -10.89
CA ASP A 478 -18.55 21.84 -11.75
C ASP A 478 -17.72 22.07 -13.02
N GLU A 479 -16.41 22.18 -12.89
CA GLU A 479 -15.48 22.35 -14.01
C GLU A 479 -15.48 21.14 -14.96
N CYS A 480 -15.52 19.91 -14.41
CA CYS A 480 -15.62 18.70 -15.24
C CYS A 480 -16.96 18.62 -15.98
N ASN A 481 -18.07 18.96 -15.32
CA ASN A 481 -19.38 19.00 -15.96
C ASN A 481 -19.45 20.06 -17.06
N HIS A 482 -18.82 21.21 -16.85
CA HIS A 482 -18.74 22.26 -17.90
C HIS A 482 -17.92 21.74 -19.09
N SER A 483 -16.77 21.08 -18.86
CA SER A 483 -15.99 20.48 -19.94
C SER A 483 -16.79 19.43 -20.72
N TYR A 484 -17.59 18.61 -20.03
CA TYR A 484 -18.47 17.63 -20.66
C TYR A 484 -19.55 18.30 -21.53
N GLU A 485 -20.22 19.35 -21.06
CA GLU A 485 -21.19 20.10 -21.83
C GLU A 485 -20.58 20.66 -23.13
N LEU A 486 -19.36 21.18 -23.07
CA LEU A 486 -18.60 21.64 -24.23
C LEU A 486 -18.25 20.50 -25.19
N GLN A 487 -17.85 19.34 -24.68
CA GLN A 487 -17.59 18.14 -25.49
C GLN A 487 -18.86 17.69 -26.22
N GLN A 488 -19.99 17.59 -25.53
CA GLN A 488 -21.28 17.21 -26.13
C GLN A 488 -21.74 18.20 -27.22
N ALA A 489 -21.60 19.50 -26.97
CA ALA A 489 -21.88 20.51 -27.95
C ALA A 489 -20.99 20.41 -29.21
N TYR A 490 -19.71 20.04 -29.02
CA TYR A 490 -18.76 19.88 -30.12
C TYR A 490 -19.05 18.64 -30.96
N VAL A 491 -19.42 17.53 -30.33
CA VAL A 491 -19.86 16.29 -31.01
C VAL A 491 -21.16 16.56 -31.78
N ALA A 492 -22.12 17.27 -31.19
CA ALA A 492 -23.37 17.66 -31.86
C ALA A 492 -23.14 18.57 -33.09
N ALA A 493 -22.01 19.29 -33.12
CA ALA A 493 -21.59 20.09 -34.29
C ALA A 493 -20.92 19.26 -35.41
N GLY A 494 -20.83 17.92 -35.25
CA GLY A 494 -20.35 16.98 -36.26
C GLY A 494 -18.88 16.54 -36.10
N HIS A 495 -18.24 16.79 -34.94
CA HIS A 495 -16.90 16.33 -34.63
C HIS A 495 -16.94 14.95 -33.91
N THR A 496 -15.81 14.26 -33.88
CA THR A 496 -15.69 12.99 -33.15
C THR A 496 -15.57 13.20 -31.63
N GLU A 497 -15.94 12.16 -30.86
CA GLU A 497 -15.76 12.19 -29.41
C GLU A 497 -14.29 12.39 -29.03
N GLN A 498 -13.36 11.77 -29.76
CA GLN A 498 -11.92 11.93 -29.51
C GLN A 498 -11.47 13.40 -29.70
N GLU A 499 -11.89 14.05 -30.79
CA GLU A 499 -11.58 15.47 -31.03
C GLU A 499 -12.18 16.37 -29.94
N ALA A 500 -13.38 16.04 -29.45
CA ALA A 500 -14.01 16.76 -28.36
C ALA A 500 -13.23 16.63 -27.05
N GLN A 501 -12.80 15.42 -26.69
CA GLN A 501 -11.99 15.14 -25.50
C GLN A 501 -10.61 15.81 -25.57
N ASP A 502 -9.95 15.77 -26.73
CA ASP A 502 -8.65 16.41 -26.91
C ASP A 502 -8.72 17.93 -26.80
N LYS A 503 -9.85 18.50 -27.19
CA LYS A 503 -10.09 19.96 -27.16
C LYS A 503 -10.55 20.46 -25.80
N TYR A 504 -11.45 19.76 -25.14
CA TYR A 504 -12.05 20.13 -23.85
C TYR A 504 -11.67 19.08 -22.81
N LYS A 505 -10.38 19.04 -22.45
CA LYS A 505 -9.82 18.07 -21.51
C LYS A 505 -10.44 18.21 -20.13
N TRP A 506 -10.58 17.08 -19.47
CA TRP A 506 -10.88 17.03 -18.05
C TRP A 506 -9.73 17.59 -17.23
N ARG A 507 -10.03 18.01 -16.02
CA ARG A 507 -9.00 18.23 -15.01
C ARG A 507 -8.29 16.90 -14.73
N ASN A 508 -6.96 16.96 -14.48
CA ASN A 508 -6.19 15.77 -14.15
C ASN A 508 -6.60 15.15 -12.81
N ASP A 509 -7.14 15.98 -11.90
CA ASP A 509 -7.61 15.62 -10.57
C ASP A 509 -9.11 15.28 -10.51
N SER A 510 -9.75 14.97 -11.62
CA SER A 510 -11.18 14.61 -11.68
C SER A 510 -11.55 13.40 -10.79
N GLY A 511 -10.60 12.49 -10.56
CA GLY A 511 -10.76 11.39 -9.63
C GLY A 511 -10.83 11.79 -8.15
N SER A 512 -10.56 13.07 -7.84
CA SER A 512 -10.59 13.62 -6.48
C SER A 512 -11.96 14.20 -6.09
N VAL A 513 -12.96 14.11 -6.95
CA VAL A 513 -14.37 14.42 -6.56
C VAL A 513 -14.80 13.46 -5.46
N LEU A 514 -15.36 14.00 -4.37
CA LEU A 514 -15.68 13.24 -3.16
C LEU A 514 -17.17 12.89 -3.05
N SER A 515 -17.46 11.66 -2.75
CA SER A 515 -18.69 11.24 -2.09
C SER A 515 -18.51 11.39 -0.58
N PHE A 516 -19.59 11.62 0.15
CA PHE A 516 -19.54 11.82 1.59
C PHE A 516 -20.74 11.16 2.32
N GLY A 517 -20.58 10.96 3.61
CA GLY A 517 -21.58 10.36 4.50
C GLY A 517 -21.49 10.91 5.92
N GLY A 518 -22.49 10.59 6.76
CA GLY A 518 -22.61 11.10 8.12
C GLY A 518 -23.19 12.51 8.21
N ILE A 519 -23.60 13.09 7.08
CA ILE A 519 -23.98 14.49 7.00
C ILE A 519 -25.11 14.72 5.98
N ASN A 520 -26.06 15.61 6.30
CA ASN A 520 -27.05 16.14 5.37
C ASN A 520 -26.54 17.50 4.87
N VAL A 521 -26.46 17.66 3.57
CA VAL A 521 -25.89 18.85 2.93
C VAL A 521 -26.91 19.49 2.02
N THR A 522 -27.02 20.85 2.07
CA THR A 522 -27.75 21.64 1.08
C THR A 522 -26.77 22.42 0.24
N ILE A 523 -26.83 22.24 -1.08
CA ILE A 523 -25.93 22.86 -2.07
C ILE A 523 -26.73 23.91 -2.85
N ASP A 524 -26.23 25.14 -2.89
CA ASP A 524 -26.77 26.23 -3.69
C ASP A 524 -25.76 26.64 -4.78
N TRP A 525 -25.98 26.20 -6.00
CA TRP A 525 -25.12 26.47 -7.14
C TRP A 525 -25.11 27.93 -7.56
N THR A 526 -26.00 28.76 -7.01
CA THR A 526 -26.02 30.22 -7.30
C THR A 526 -24.97 30.96 -6.44
N GLN A 527 -24.44 30.32 -5.41
CA GLN A 527 -23.41 30.89 -4.57
C GLN A 527 -22.05 30.85 -5.25
N PRO A 528 -21.14 31.76 -4.87
CA PRO A 528 -19.75 31.70 -5.33
C PRO A 528 -19.07 30.39 -4.93
N GLU A 529 -18.01 30.03 -5.67
CA GLU A 529 -17.12 28.93 -5.30
C GLU A 529 -16.67 29.07 -3.85
N SER A 530 -16.47 27.93 -3.18
CA SER A 530 -16.14 27.82 -1.76
C SER A 530 -17.22 28.34 -0.78
N LYS A 531 -18.47 28.52 -1.26
CA LYS A 531 -19.64 28.92 -0.47
C LYS A 531 -20.93 28.26 -0.95
N ARG A 532 -20.81 27.18 -1.72
CA ARG A 532 -21.95 26.47 -2.30
C ARG A 532 -22.68 25.61 -1.27
N ILE A 533 -22.01 25.18 -0.21
CA ILE A 533 -22.63 24.46 0.90
C ILE A 533 -23.28 25.49 1.84
N VAL A 534 -24.59 25.61 1.75
CA VAL A 534 -25.38 26.59 2.52
C VAL A 534 -25.96 26.02 3.79
N SER A 535 -25.99 24.70 3.94
CA SER A 535 -26.37 24.00 5.17
C SER A 535 -25.64 22.66 5.26
N ALA A 536 -25.16 22.31 6.45
CA ALA A 536 -24.51 21.04 6.74
C ALA A 536 -24.92 20.60 8.16
N THR A 537 -25.61 19.45 8.30
CA THR A 537 -26.05 18.93 9.59
C THR A 537 -25.69 17.46 9.72
N LEU A 538 -25.23 17.04 10.91
CA LEU A 538 -24.86 15.66 11.19
C LEU A 538 -26.08 14.74 11.08
N THR A 539 -25.91 13.59 10.43
CA THR A 539 -26.99 12.62 10.27
C THR A 539 -27.44 12.04 11.62
N LYS A 540 -26.50 11.82 12.54
CA LYS A 540 -26.72 11.14 13.81
C LYS A 540 -27.69 11.87 14.77
N ASP A 541 -27.74 13.20 14.74
CA ASP A 541 -28.50 14.01 15.70
C ASP A 541 -29.12 15.29 15.11
N GLY A 542 -28.89 15.56 13.80
CA GLY A 542 -29.41 16.74 13.12
C GLY A 542 -28.76 18.06 13.53
N THR A 543 -27.69 18.04 14.35
CA THR A 543 -27.00 19.26 14.76
C THR A 543 -26.18 19.82 13.58
N ALA A 544 -26.08 21.15 13.53
CA ALA A 544 -25.21 21.81 12.53
C ALA A 544 -23.75 21.38 12.73
N LEU A 545 -23.04 21.15 11.62
CA LEU A 545 -21.60 20.92 11.67
C LEU A 545 -20.92 22.19 12.19
N ASP A 546 -20.15 22.06 13.27
CA ASP A 546 -19.36 23.15 13.83
C ASP A 546 -17.98 23.21 13.16
N PRO A 547 -17.65 24.26 12.42
CA PRO A 547 -16.35 24.36 11.76
C PRO A 547 -15.14 24.26 12.69
N ALA A 548 -15.29 24.70 13.94
CA ALA A 548 -14.20 24.75 14.91
C ALA A 548 -14.02 23.43 15.71
N LYS A 549 -14.92 22.47 15.54
CA LYS A 549 -14.88 21.20 16.25
C LYS A 549 -14.15 20.13 15.45
N ASP A 550 -13.42 19.26 16.16
CA ASP A 550 -12.84 18.07 15.60
C ASP A 550 -13.88 16.96 15.42
N TYR A 551 -13.80 16.27 14.28
CA TYR A 551 -14.62 15.12 13.93
C TYR A 551 -13.76 13.93 13.52
N THR A 552 -14.25 12.73 13.83
CA THR A 552 -13.67 11.50 13.29
C THR A 552 -14.21 11.28 11.87
N VAL A 553 -13.33 11.19 10.90
CA VAL A 553 -13.65 11.00 9.48
C VAL A 553 -13.11 9.64 9.02
N ALA A 554 -13.98 8.79 8.49
CA ALA A 554 -13.61 7.55 7.84
C ALA A 554 -13.36 7.79 6.34
N THR A 555 -12.24 7.28 5.82
CA THR A 555 -11.85 7.44 4.42
C THR A 555 -10.94 6.30 3.98
N ASN A 556 -10.62 6.21 2.69
CA ASN A 556 -9.63 5.26 2.21
C ASN A 556 -8.19 5.80 2.37
N ASN A 557 -7.22 4.90 2.48
CA ASN A 557 -5.81 5.26 2.67
C ASN A 557 -5.22 6.06 1.49
N TYR A 558 -5.73 5.90 0.26
CA TYR A 558 -5.26 6.67 -0.91
C TYR A 558 -5.49 8.18 -0.77
N ILE A 559 -6.64 8.59 -0.25
CA ILE A 559 -6.97 10.02 -0.06
C ILE A 559 -5.93 10.69 0.85
N ILE A 560 -5.57 10.02 1.93
CA ILE A 560 -4.68 10.56 2.96
C ILE A 560 -3.22 10.61 2.50
N THR A 561 -2.78 9.64 1.72
CA THR A 561 -1.41 9.60 1.19
C THR A 561 -1.20 10.56 0.03
N ASN A 562 -2.28 10.96 -0.66
CA ASN A 562 -2.22 11.85 -1.82
C ASN A 562 -2.61 13.30 -1.47
N THR A 563 -1.82 13.94 -0.62
CA THR A 563 -2.06 15.34 -0.20
C THR A 563 -1.92 16.37 -1.33
N THR A 564 -1.40 15.99 -2.50
CA THR A 564 -1.38 16.83 -3.70
C THR A 564 -2.79 17.05 -4.25
N ASP A 565 -3.58 15.98 -4.38
CA ASP A 565 -4.95 16.05 -4.87
C ASP A 565 -5.95 16.35 -3.74
N PHE A 566 -5.57 16.08 -2.48
CA PHE A 566 -6.39 16.29 -1.28
C PHE A 566 -5.70 17.16 -0.23
N PRO A 567 -5.38 18.42 -0.53
CA PRO A 567 -4.55 19.27 0.36
C PRO A 567 -5.19 19.58 1.72
N THR A 568 -6.51 19.48 1.84
CA THR A 568 -7.25 19.71 3.08
C THR A 568 -7.00 18.64 4.14
N PHE A 569 -6.43 17.49 3.75
CA PHE A 569 -6.06 16.40 4.67
C PHE A 569 -4.64 16.53 5.23
N ALA A 570 -3.85 17.49 4.79
CA ALA A 570 -2.45 17.63 5.24
C ALA A 570 -2.29 17.82 6.75
N ASN A 571 -3.32 18.32 7.45
CA ASN A 571 -3.34 18.54 8.89
C ASN A 571 -4.11 17.44 9.66
N ALA A 572 -4.68 16.46 8.97
CA ALA A 572 -5.44 15.39 9.63
C ALA A 572 -4.51 14.48 10.44
N THR A 573 -5.00 13.95 11.56
CA THR A 573 -4.26 13.03 12.42
C THR A 573 -4.85 11.63 12.33
N LYS A 574 -4.02 10.65 11.99
CA LYS A 574 -4.44 9.23 11.88
C LYS A 574 -4.81 8.66 13.25
N HIS A 575 -5.92 7.91 13.30
CA HIS A 575 -6.34 7.15 14.47
C HIS A 575 -6.13 5.65 14.30
N THR A 576 -6.83 5.06 13.32
CA THR A 576 -6.94 3.60 13.22
C THR A 576 -7.08 3.21 11.76
N GLU A 577 -6.43 2.13 11.41
CA GLU A 577 -6.65 1.41 10.17
C GLU A 577 -7.62 0.24 10.40
N TRP A 578 -8.52 0.03 9.43
CA TRP A 578 -9.57 -0.97 9.48
C TRP A 578 -9.38 -2.03 8.39
N SER A 579 -10.45 -2.72 7.98
CA SER A 579 -10.41 -3.65 6.86
C SER A 579 -10.38 -2.92 5.51
N THR A 580 -10.26 -3.67 4.40
CA THR A 580 -10.35 -3.09 3.05
C THR A 580 -11.70 -2.45 2.79
N CYS A 581 -11.71 -1.44 1.91
CA CYS A 581 -12.93 -0.78 1.44
C CYS A 581 -13.94 -1.79 0.89
N GLU A 582 -13.46 -2.76 0.10
CA GLU A 582 -14.28 -3.86 -0.43
C GLU A 582 -14.92 -4.68 0.70
N SER A 583 -14.14 -5.06 1.72
CA SER A 583 -14.64 -5.83 2.87
C SER A 583 -15.70 -5.06 3.67
N ALA A 584 -15.56 -3.74 3.81
CA ALA A 584 -16.55 -2.89 4.47
C ALA A 584 -17.89 -2.90 3.71
N ILE A 585 -17.84 -2.73 2.39
CA ILE A 585 -19.04 -2.75 1.53
C ILE A 585 -19.71 -4.12 1.61
N ARG A 586 -18.94 -5.20 1.52
CA ARG A 586 -19.43 -6.58 1.62
C ARG A 586 -20.11 -6.84 2.96
N ALA A 587 -19.50 -6.39 4.06
CA ALA A 587 -20.06 -6.54 5.41
C ALA A 587 -21.38 -5.79 5.57
N LEU A 588 -21.52 -4.60 4.99
CA LEU A 588 -22.78 -3.85 5.02
C LEU A 588 -23.87 -4.58 4.23
N ILE A 589 -23.60 -4.96 2.97
CA ILE A 589 -24.59 -5.58 2.07
C ILE A 589 -25.08 -6.94 2.61
N GLY A 590 -24.21 -7.69 3.32
CA GLY A 590 -24.57 -8.95 3.98
C GLY A 590 -25.54 -8.82 5.14
N GLN A 591 -25.88 -7.59 5.58
CA GLN A 591 -26.82 -7.37 6.69
C GLN A 591 -28.27 -7.30 6.20
N ASN A 592 -29.19 -7.88 6.96
CA ASN A 592 -30.60 -7.73 6.68
C ASN A 592 -31.03 -6.26 6.78
N GLY A 593 -31.66 -5.74 5.72
CA GLY A 593 -32.11 -4.34 5.67
C GLY A 593 -30.99 -3.32 5.51
N TRP A 594 -29.88 -3.73 4.90
CA TRP A 594 -28.69 -2.92 4.70
C TRP A 594 -28.97 -1.57 4.03
N GLU A 595 -29.93 -1.48 3.09
CA GLU A 595 -30.28 -0.22 2.43
C GLU A 595 -30.84 0.81 3.43
N ASN A 596 -31.70 0.39 4.37
CA ASN A 596 -32.23 1.29 5.41
C ASN A 596 -31.11 1.73 6.36
N LYS A 597 -30.23 0.82 6.71
CA LYS A 597 -29.07 1.14 7.56
C LYS A 597 -28.14 2.13 6.85
N MET A 598 -27.79 1.86 5.61
CA MET A 598 -26.99 2.76 4.78
C MET A 598 -27.64 4.15 4.69
N ALA A 599 -28.90 4.24 4.35
CA ALA A 599 -29.61 5.51 4.24
C ALA A 599 -29.62 6.31 5.55
N SER A 600 -29.69 5.63 6.72
CA SER A 600 -29.61 6.29 8.02
C SER A 600 -28.22 6.83 8.36
N LEU A 601 -27.16 6.26 7.77
CA LEU A 601 -25.77 6.63 8.01
C LEU A 601 -25.27 7.66 6.99
N ALA A 602 -25.53 7.44 5.70
CA ALA A 602 -24.97 8.25 4.63
C ALA A 602 -25.48 9.71 4.65
N GLY A 603 -26.74 9.93 5.01
CA GLY A 603 -27.34 11.27 4.96
C GLY A 603 -27.97 11.61 3.61
N THR A 604 -28.21 12.89 3.39
CA THR A 604 -28.94 13.38 2.21
C THR A 604 -28.25 14.59 1.56
N ILE A 605 -28.41 14.71 0.25
CA ILE A 605 -28.03 15.88 -0.51
C ILE A 605 -29.31 16.57 -0.99
N SER A 606 -29.43 17.86 -0.73
CA SER A 606 -30.51 18.71 -1.22
C SER A 606 -29.96 19.92 -1.96
N PHE A 607 -30.77 20.51 -2.82
CA PHE A 607 -30.40 21.65 -3.65
C PHE A 607 -31.34 22.82 -3.40
N GLY A 608 -30.77 24.02 -3.33
CA GLY A 608 -31.52 25.27 -3.16
C GLY A 608 -30.86 26.22 -2.18
N SER A 609 -31.43 27.43 -2.03
CA SER A 609 -30.98 28.39 -1.03
C SER A 609 -31.27 27.87 0.37
N ALA A 610 -30.38 28.17 1.36
CA ALA A 610 -30.65 27.90 2.75
C ALA A 610 -32.02 28.48 3.14
N ALA A 611 -32.80 27.71 3.90
CA ALA A 611 -34.02 28.24 4.48
C ALA A 611 -33.63 29.49 5.28
N VAL A 612 -34.16 30.66 4.87
CA VAL A 612 -33.93 31.89 5.60
C VAL A 612 -34.60 31.68 6.95
N ASP A 613 -33.79 31.62 8.01
CA ASP A 613 -34.31 31.61 9.39
C ASP A 613 -35.27 32.81 9.48
N PRO A 614 -36.54 32.63 9.88
CA PRO A 614 -37.47 33.73 9.88
C PRO A 614 -36.84 34.84 10.73
N THR A 615 -36.55 35.96 10.08
CA THR A 615 -36.00 37.17 10.71
C THR A 615 -36.75 37.37 12.02
N PRO A 616 -36.05 37.40 13.17
CA PRO A 616 -36.77 37.59 14.45
C PRO A 616 -37.57 38.87 14.30
N THR A 617 -38.90 38.72 14.51
CA THR A 617 -39.83 39.86 14.49
C THR A 617 -39.25 40.95 15.36
N PRO A 618 -39.01 42.16 14.89
CA PRO A 618 -38.44 43.20 15.72
C PRO A 618 -39.31 43.38 16.95
N ALA A 619 -38.67 43.31 18.11
CA ALA A 619 -39.36 43.53 19.39
C ALA A 619 -40.10 44.88 19.30
N PRO A 620 -41.34 44.96 19.80
CA PRO A 620 -42.12 46.17 19.76
C PRO A 620 -41.33 47.30 20.41
N THR A 621 -41.16 48.38 19.68
CA THR A 621 -40.50 49.62 20.12
C THR A 621 -41.14 50.08 21.41
N PRO A 622 -40.39 50.26 22.52
CA PRO A 622 -40.94 50.79 23.74
C PRO A 622 -41.43 52.22 23.53
N GLU A 623 -42.63 52.50 24.03
CA GLU A 623 -43.23 53.81 24.05
C GLU A 623 -42.36 54.81 24.81
N PRO A 624 -42.18 56.09 24.40
CA PRO A 624 -41.26 57.05 25.00
C PRO A 624 -41.78 57.49 26.38
N SER A 625 -41.05 57.20 27.42
CA SER A 625 -41.29 57.75 28.79
C SER A 625 -40.90 59.24 28.83
N PRO A 626 -41.57 60.05 29.68
CA PRO A 626 -41.45 61.51 29.67
C PRO A 626 -40.09 62.00 30.19
N LYS A 627 -39.65 63.12 29.55
CA LYS A 627 -38.44 63.85 29.93
C LYS A 627 -38.49 64.39 31.33
N THR A 628 -37.44 64.17 32.10
CA THR A 628 -37.05 65.00 33.25
C THR A 628 -35.69 65.64 32.98
N ASP A 629 -35.69 66.97 33.03
CA ASP A 629 -34.46 67.80 33.04
C ASP A 629 -33.62 67.53 34.26
N ALA A 630 -32.31 67.49 34.11
CA ALA A 630 -31.36 68.18 35.00
C ALA A 630 -29.87 67.95 34.67
N THR A 631 -29.24 69.03 34.36
CA THR A 631 -27.97 69.51 34.91
C THR A 631 -26.65 68.84 34.51
N THR A 632 -25.93 69.65 33.82
CA THR A 632 -24.55 69.65 33.38
C THR A 632 -23.56 69.37 34.50
N THR A 633 -22.57 68.48 34.27
CA THR A 633 -21.25 68.56 34.89
C THR A 633 -20.18 68.11 33.91
N LYS A 634 -19.29 69.08 33.57
CA LYS A 634 -18.08 68.88 32.77
C LYS A 634 -17.07 68.09 33.58
N VAL A 635 -16.51 67.02 33.02
CA VAL A 635 -15.26 66.43 33.49
C VAL A 635 -14.27 66.40 32.32
N ILE A 636 -13.11 66.99 32.60
CA ILE A 636 -11.97 67.16 31.69
C ILE A 636 -11.18 65.83 31.67
N THR A 637 -10.99 65.25 30.48
CA THR A 637 -10.07 64.11 30.29
C THR A 637 -8.71 64.58 29.85
N LYS A 638 -7.70 64.24 30.64
CA LYS A 638 -6.27 64.39 30.32
C LYS A 638 -5.81 63.28 29.38
N LYS A 639 -5.20 63.66 28.27
CA LYS A 639 -4.49 62.81 27.33
C LYS A 639 -3.14 62.41 27.94
N THR A 640 -2.86 61.12 28.05
CA THR A 640 -1.52 60.59 28.27
C THR A 640 -1.09 59.76 27.06
N THR A 641 -0.02 60.26 26.43
CA THR A 641 0.68 59.58 25.34
C THR A 641 1.66 58.57 25.94
N GLY A 642 1.49 57.27 25.67
CA GLY A 642 2.46 56.25 25.97
C GLY A 642 3.02 55.66 24.66
N LYS A 643 4.33 55.83 24.48
CA LYS A 643 5.11 55.23 23.41
C LYS A 643 5.21 53.72 23.63
N LEU A 644 4.84 52.91 22.65
CA LEU A 644 5.18 51.49 22.58
C LEU A 644 6.51 51.30 21.84
N ALA A 645 7.39 50.54 22.46
CA ALA A 645 8.70 50.17 21.92
C ALA A 645 8.54 49.13 20.81
N ALA A 646 9.23 49.34 19.70
CA ALA A 646 9.31 48.35 18.60
C ALA A 646 10.31 47.24 18.97
N THR A 647 9.83 45.99 19.01
CA THR A 647 10.70 44.82 18.94
C THR A 647 10.61 44.28 17.51
N GLY A 648 11.69 44.42 16.76
CA GLY A 648 11.82 43.98 15.41
C GLY A 648 11.96 42.45 15.35
N ASP A 649 11.10 41.85 14.57
CA ASP A 649 11.15 40.42 14.24
C ASP A 649 12.16 40.21 13.10
N ARG A 650 13.19 39.39 13.37
CA ARG A 650 14.26 39.04 12.40
C ARG A 650 13.96 37.76 11.60
N THR A 651 12.74 37.20 11.68
CA THR A 651 12.42 35.90 11.11
C THR A 651 12.05 35.95 9.62
N LEU A 652 11.69 37.11 9.08
CA LEU A 652 11.28 37.25 7.67
C LEU A 652 12.44 37.40 6.67
N ALA A 653 13.68 37.59 7.12
CA ALA A 653 14.84 37.79 6.23
C ALA A 653 15.48 36.46 5.74
N VAL A 654 15.19 35.31 6.38
CA VAL A 654 15.82 34.03 6.04
C VAL A 654 15.00 33.27 4.95
N ILE A 655 13.69 33.47 4.89
CA ILE A 655 12.83 32.80 3.91
C ILE A 655 12.99 33.37 2.48
N GLY A 656 13.35 34.66 2.36
CA GLY A 656 13.59 35.31 1.06
C GLY A 656 14.88 34.85 0.35
N ALA A 657 15.89 34.39 1.10
CA ALA A 657 17.20 34.00 0.53
C ALA A 657 17.17 32.55 -0.05
N CYS A 658 16.32 31.67 0.46
CA CYS A 658 16.22 30.28 -0.03
C CYS A 658 15.40 30.14 -1.34
N LEU A 659 14.44 31.04 -1.58
CA LEU A 659 13.65 31.02 -2.82
C LEU A 659 14.41 31.54 -4.05
N ILE A 660 15.38 32.45 -3.87
CA ILE A 660 16.20 32.97 -4.99
C ILE A 660 17.29 31.98 -5.38
N GLY A 661 17.83 31.20 -4.43
CA GLY A 661 18.83 30.16 -4.71
C GLY A 661 18.29 28.99 -5.54
N GLY A 662 17.04 28.53 -5.26
CA GLY A 662 16.40 27.43 -5.97
C GLY A 662 16.12 27.73 -7.46
N ILE A 663 15.69 28.93 -7.76
CA ILE A 663 15.37 29.35 -9.14
C ILE A 663 16.63 29.45 -10.01
N VAL A 664 17.77 29.86 -9.45
CA VAL A 664 19.04 29.93 -10.20
C VAL A 664 19.58 28.55 -10.53
N ILE A 665 19.41 27.56 -9.66
CA ILE A 665 19.86 26.18 -9.91
C ILE A 665 18.99 25.52 -11.00
N ILE A 666 17.69 25.77 -11.03
CA ILE A 666 16.78 25.24 -12.04
C ILE A 666 17.06 25.86 -13.42
N ILE A 667 17.35 27.17 -13.49
CA ILE A 667 17.67 27.85 -14.74
C ILE A 667 19.03 27.38 -15.30
N LEU A 668 20.03 27.16 -14.45
CA LEU A 668 21.32 26.62 -14.86
C LEU A 668 21.23 25.15 -15.32
N GLY A 669 20.38 24.34 -14.69
CA GLY A 669 20.11 22.98 -15.11
C GLY A 669 19.44 22.88 -16.49
N ILE A 670 18.49 23.78 -16.79
CA ILE A 670 17.80 23.84 -18.08
C ILE A 670 18.75 24.31 -19.21
N ILE A 671 19.66 25.23 -18.92
CA ILE A 671 20.66 25.71 -19.90
C ILE A 671 21.70 24.62 -20.17
N TRP A 672 22.10 23.83 -19.19
CA TRP A 672 23.05 22.72 -19.39
C TRP A 672 22.43 21.56 -20.18
N LYS A 673 21.14 21.26 -20.02
CA LYS A 673 20.43 20.21 -20.79
C LYS A 673 20.16 20.58 -22.26
N ARG A 674 20.23 21.85 -22.63
CA ARG A 674 20.08 22.31 -24.04
C ARG A 674 21.41 22.40 -24.82
N ARG A 675 22.55 22.10 -24.18
CA ARG A 675 23.87 22.11 -24.81
C ARG A 675 24.56 20.73 -24.93
N ARG A 676 23.78 19.68 -24.67
CA ARG A 676 24.14 18.30 -25.06
C ARG A 676 23.03 17.78 -26.04
#